data_7ec3006a26f654bce1725bd88137959c
#
_entry.id   7ec3006a26f654bce1725bd88137959c
#
_cell.length_a   1.000
_cell.length_b   1.000
_cell.length_c   1.000
_cell.angle_alpha   90.00
_cell.angle_beta   90.00
_cell.angle_gamma   90.00
#
_symmetry.space_group_name_H-M   'P 1'
#
loop_
_entity.id
_entity.type
_entity.pdbx_description
1 polymer ?
#
loop_
_entity_poly.entity_id
_entity_poly.type
_entity_poly.pdbx_seq_one_letter_code
_entity_poly.pdbx_strand_id
1 'polypeptide(L)'
;MAIGFLHGARRRHGPVRARRLGVDAFIEDGAYTTLAAAVSILLVMALLFSSTSAVWSMSRAGDTQAAADATAMAGANVVSSYHTAATVVDASILSLGLTGFVVTGVGLAATLVPGAQAAAGQMVDAGVRIIKMRNEFASSTSRGLKTLEDALPWLVAANGARACSAQSSESVEFSGSAMAVPRESASEFPALEGSEIETEEIEAGADELDQAATDLARANEKAAQKKEAAWLVDCGREGANMQERAASLSGLSAAENPDYASSLTWEPMVALDRTRAYYRWRRDHDEPVGSGVEARADAAARHAFYTYACEEFADARVEEVDGRMAASVPMLPRNTEEVKGTRLYTDARWPSSYESQGLTLHFGSSCPGATGAVGPSLSLQSIDASVAHECEVCKFSVTDVGKAPAASTSIDNGYEYHLREFTRALQEYVDARNEQLEQERRAKSKAQGVSDAFEDAISVLAGKRPRIAPPGRAGCVAMVASGEISADNVLSNPFAPTPELQRRGAISAAVLAPDPATRENNVLSNFFSTVQERVGDRGAVGLIDDVMGLWGDLLISYGDLGEGLGDVMDGLLGGLDALGAGPLASWLSGRISGVVRGLGFEPVDLSCKKPVLTDSSNVVAQADVAGLGDLQSALRSIPLGSTDPGAILQAAGYAVGERIYATEFTLASIPLPGGGSIPLTIRLGDLFKGW
;
A
#
# COMPACT_ATOMS: atom_id res chain seq x y z
N MET A 1 -49.57 33.75 17.24
CA MET A 1 -49.76 35.04 17.89
C MET A 1 -51.09 35.65 17.49
N ALA A 2 -51.98 35.79 18.52
CA ALA A 2 -53.08 36.73 18.68
C ALA A 2 -54.07 36.86 17.47
N ILE A 3 -55.19 36.19 17.37
CA ILE A 3 -56.46 36.30 18.03
C ILE A 3 -56.87 37.75 18.25
N GLY A 4 -57.74 38.25 17.39
CA GLY A 4 -58.51 39.45 17.55
C GLY A 4 -59.99 39.13 17.55
N PHE A 5 -60.62 39.24 18.71
CA PHE A 5 -62.04 39.21 18.92
C PHE A 5 -62.66 40.50 18.34
N LEU A 6 -63.72 40.33 17.57
CA LEU A 6 -64.68 41.42 17.35
C LEU A 6 -66.05 40.94 17.70
N HIS A 7 -66.57 41.56 18.77
CA HIS A 7 -67.96 41.61 19.16
C HIS A 7 -68.77 42.42 18.12
N GLY A 8 -69.96 41.96 17.86
CA GLY A 8 -70.90 42.93 17.31
C GLY A 8 -72.15 42.35 16.70
N ALA A 9 -73.21 42.64 17.31
CA ALA A 9 -74.60 42.78 16.80
C ALA A 9 -75.48 41.53 16.75
N ARG A 10 -76.19 41.37 17.84
CA ARG A 10 -77.48 40.67 17.87
C ARG A 10 -78.46 41.33 16.90
N ARG A 11 -78.74 40.72 15.79
CA ARG A 11 -80.01 40.93 15.08
C ARG A 11 -80.99 39.84 15.52
N ARG A 12 -82.04 40.31 16.14
CA ARG A 12 -83.22 39.50 16.38
C ARG A 12 -83.84 39.08 15.03
N HIS A 13 -83.59 37.86 14.61
CA HIS A 13 -84.40 37.25 13.58
C HIS A 13 -85.60 36.59 14.28
N GLY A 14 -86.75 37.01 13.93
CA GLY A 14 -87.99 36.37 14.30
C GLY A 14 -87.99 34.89 13.84
N PRO A 15 -88.85 34.10 14.46
CA PRO A 15 -88.88 32.65 14.19
C PRO A 15 -89.09 32.42 12.69
N VAL A 16 -88.04 31.99 11.99
CA VAL A 16 -88.22 31.37 10.71
C VAL A 16 -89.02 30.10 10.98
N ARG A 17 -90.28 30.14 10.71
CA ARG A 17 -91.10 28.92 10.65
C ARG A 17 -90.38 27.96 9.67
N ALA A 18 -89.68 26.98 10.23
CA ALA A 18 -89.29 25.82 9.52
C ALA A 18 -90.56 25.22 8.90
N ARG A 19 -90.73 25.42 7.62
CA ARG A 19 -91.68 24.63 6.89
C ARG A 19 -91.18 23.19 7.02
N ARG A 20 -91.85 22.47 7.89
CA ARG A 20 -91.77 21.01 7.86
C ARG A 20 -92.22 20.60 6.49
N LEU A 21 -91.29 20.14 5.63
CA LEU A 21 -91.58 19.34 4.48
C LEU A 21 -92.21 18.05 5.00
N GLY A 22 -93.49 18.12 5.41
CA GLY A 22 -94.29 16.97 5.78
C GLY A 22 -94.95 16.39 4.56
N VAL A 23 -95.44 15.18 4.76
CA VAL A 23 -96.21 14.42 3.77
C VAL A 23 -97.41 15.26 3.19
N ASP A 24 -97.84 16.31 3.87
CA ASP A 24 -98.86 17.25 3.45
C ASP A 24 -98.55 18.00 2.12
N ALA A 25 -97.23 18.14 1.74
CA ALA A 25 -96.85 18.69 0.44
C ALA A 25 -97.16 17.78 -0.72
N PHE A 26 -97.56 16.52 -0.44
CA PHE A 26 -97.96 15.53 -1.45
C PHE A 26 -99.45 15.35 -1.57
N ILE A 27 -100.28 16.06 -0.79
CA ILE A 27 -101.70 15.90 -0.68
C ILE A 27 -102.46 17.06 -1.40
N GLU A 28 -101.79 18.14 -1.76
CA GLU A 28 -102.44 19.20 -2.53
C GLU A 28 -102.70 18.80 -4.01
N ASP A 29 -103.90 19.04 -4.54
CA ASP A 29 -104.41 18.66 -5.85
C ASP A 29 -103.53 19.16 -7.02
N GLY A 30 -102.37 18.76 -7.07
CA GLY A 30 -101.47 19.03 -8.18
C GLY A 30 -100.56 17.80 -8.40
N ALA A 31 -101.13 16.77 -9.07
CA ALA A 31 -100.38 15.60 -9.56
C ALA A 31 -99.04 15.96 -10.25
N TYR A 32 -98.91 17.22 -10.63
CA TYR A 32 -97.72 17.76 -11.28
C TYR A 32 -96.54 18.02 -10.33
N THR A 33 -96.82 18.48 -9.11
CA THR A 33 -95.73 18.73 -8.10
C THR A 33 -95.13 17.44 -7.54
N THR A 34 -95.97 16.40 -7.28
CA THR A 34 -95.51 15.08 -6.88
C THR A 34 -94.77 14.38 -8.01
N LEU A 35 -95.19 14.50 -9.23
CA LEU A 35 -94.48 13.95 -10.36
C LEU A 35 -93.13 14.65 -10.56
N ALA A 36 -93.10 16.03 -10.50
CA ALA A 36 -91.88 16.79 -10.62
C ALA A 36 -90.86 16.47 -9.46
N ALA A 37 -91.36 16.33 -8.25
CA ALA A 37 -90.54 15.93 -7.12
C ALA A 37 -90.01 14.50 -7.30
N ALA A 38 -90.86 13.56 -7.74
CA ALA A 38 -90.40 12.20 -8.01
C ALA A 38 -89.36 12.12 -9.13
N VAL A 39 -89.56 12.84 -10.21
CA VAL A 39 -88.64 12.92 -11.33
C VAL A 39 -87.35 13.61 -10.90
N SER A 40 -87.38 14.65 -10.06
CA SER A 40 -86.19 15.34 -9.53
C SER A 40 -85.40 14.44 -8.66
N ILE A 41 -86.05 13.64 -7.75
CA ILE A 41 -85.36 12.66 -6.88
C ILE A 41 -84.69 11.55 -7.75
N LEU A 42 -85.43 11.05 -8.77
CA LEU A 42 -84.88 10.05 -9.66
C LEU A 42 -83.71 10.57 -10.46
N LEU A 43 -83.74 11.83 -10.96
CA LEU A 43 -82.61 12.47 -11.60
C LEU A 43 -81.38 12.65 -10.65
N VAL A 44 -81.64 13.11 -9.44
CA VAL A 44 -80.60 13.26 -8.42
C VAL A 44 -79.99 11.90 -8.10
N MET A 45 -80.81 10.86 -7.88
CA MET A 45 -80.34 9.51 -7.65
C MET A 45 -79.55 8.95 -8.83
N ALA A 46 -80.05 9.14 -10.06
CA ALA A 46 -79.30 8.73 -11.29
C ALA A 46 -77.93 9.42 -11.40
N LEU A 47 -77.87 10.74 -11.13
CA LEU A 47 -76.60 11.48 -11.08
C LEU A 47 -75.67 11.00 -9.99
N LEU A 48 -76.17 10.74 -8.78
CA LEU A 48 -75.39 10.20 -7.65
C LEU A 48 -74.81 8.81 -8.02
N PHE A 49 -75.63 7.90 -8.51
CA PHE A 49 -75.17 6.57 -8.87
C PHE A 49 -74.18 6.62 -10.06
N SER A 50 -74.42 7.49 -11.06
CA SER A 50 -73.50 7.66 -12.17
C SER A 50 -72.13 8.22 -11.69
N SER A 51 -72.15 9.23 -10.80
CA SER A 51 -70.91 9.80 -10.26
C SER A 51 -70.18 8.79 -9.38
N THR A 52 -70.89 8.02 -8.53
CA THR A 52 -70.29 6.96 -7.69
C THR A 52 -69.69 5.86 -8.57
N SER A 53 -70.38 5.46 -9.64
CA SER A 53 -69.88 4.47 -10.60
C SER A 53 -68.63 4.97 -11.34
N ALA A 54 -68.60 6.26 -11.70
CA ALA A 54 -67.41 6.87 -12.31
C ALA A 54 -66.21 6.90 -11.34
N VAL A 55 -66.45 7.33 -10.09
CA VAL A 55 -65.40 7.35 -9.07
C VAL A 55 -64.87 5.94 -8.77
N TRP A 56 -65.77 4.94 -8.66
CA TRP A 56 -65.37 3.53 -8.47
C TRP A 56 -64.55 3.04 -9.66
N SER A 57 -64.98 3.34 -10.90
CA SER A 57 -64.25 2.96 -12.10
C SER A 57 -62.84 3.59 -12.15
N MET A 58 -62.72 4.88 -11.76
CA MET A 58 -61.44 5.57 -11.65
C MET A 58 -60.53 4.97 -10.58
N SER A 59 -61.09 4.66 -9.42
CA SER A 59 -60.36 4.00 -8.30
C SER A 59 -59.77 2.66 -8.75
N ARG A 60 -60.59 1.82 -9.40
CA ARG A 60 -60.14 0.52 -9.92
C ARG A 60 -59.13 0.61 -11.03
N ALA A 61 -59.16 1.67 -11.83
CA ALA A 61 -58.12 1.95 -12.80
C ALA A 61 -56.80 2.33 -12.10
N GLY A 62 -56.88 3.10 -11.01
CA GLY A 62 -55.74 3.42 -10.15
C GLY A 62 -55.11 2.19 -9.51
N ASP A 63 -55.93 1.23 -9.04
CA ASP A 63 -55.46 -0.04 -8.46
C ASP A 63 -54.63 -0.84 -9.50
N THR A 64 -55.06 -0.86 -10.78
CA THR A 64 -54.31 -1.56 -11.84
C THR A 64 -52.95 -0.87 -12.13
N GLN A 65 -52.95 0.47 -12.11
CA GLN A 65 -51.68 1.21 -12.25
C GLN A 65 -50.76 0.99 -11.05
N ALA A 66 -51.29 1.02 -9.84
CA ALA A 66 -50.48 0.75 -8.63
C ALA A 66 -49.86 -0.67 -8.63
N ALA A 67 -50.61 -1.66 -9.12
CA ALA A 67 -50.06 -3.02 -9.31
C ALA A 67 -48.96 -3.04 -10.38
N ALA A 68 -49.06 -2.26 -11.45
CA ALA A 68 -48.00 -2.14 -12.46
C ALA A 68 -46.76 -1.44 -11.87
N ASP A 69 -46.97 -0.39 -11.09
CA ASP A 69 -45.88 0.35 -10.43
C ASP A 69 -45.12 -0.55 -9.43
N ALA A 70 -45.85 -1.29 -8.60
CA ALA A 70 -45.25 -2.26 -7.69
C ALA A 70 -44.46 -3.35 -8.43
N THR A 71 -44.99 -3.81 -9.57
CA THR A 71 -44.35 -4.83 -10.40
C THR A 71 -43.04 -4.30 -11.04
N ALA A 72 -43.05 -3.07 -11.55
CA ALA A 72 -41.86 -2.42 -12.11
C ALA A 72 -40.77 -2.22 -11.07
N MET A 73 -41.15 -1.70 -9.90
CA MET A 73 -40.25 -1.52 -8.76
C MET A 73 -39.66 -2.84 -8.31
N ALA A 74 -40.45 -3.90 -8.21
CA ALA A 74 -39.96 -5.24 -7.84
C ALA A 74 -38.93 -5.79 -8.85
N GLY A 75 -39.17 -5.55 -10.16
CA GLY A 75 -38.19 -5.91 -11.19
C GLY A 75 -36.89 -5.12 -11.07
N ALA A 76 -36.99 -3.81 -10.89
CA ALA A 76 -35.81 -2.94 -10.73
C ALA A 76 -35.01 -3.23 -9.44
N ASN A 77 -35.67 -3.68 -8.36
CA ASN A 77 -34.98 -4.12 -7.13
C ASN A 77 -34.03 -5.30 -7.37
N VAL A 78 -34.37 -6.22 -8.25
CA VAL A 78 -33.47 -7.36 -8.61
C VAL A 78 -32.20 -6.82 -9.27
N VAL A 79 -32.32 -5.87 -10.19
CA VAL A 79 -31.18 -5.25 -10.85
C VAL A 79 -30.34 -4.44 -9.87
N SER A 80 -30.97 -3.72 -8.93
CA SER A 80 -30.29 -2.99 -7.84
C SER A 80 -29.47 -3.94 -6.96
N SER A 81 -30.03 -5.08 -6.59
CA SER A 81 -29.33 -6.11 -5.80
C SER A 81 -28.12 -6.68 -6.53
N TYR A 82 -28.23 -6.87 -7.84
CA TYR A 82 -27.10 -7.26 -8.69
C TYR A 82 -25.99 -6.20 -8.67
N HIS A 83 -26.33 -4.93 -8.85
CA HIS A 83 -25.36 -3.83 -8.77
C HIS A 83 -24.64 -3.81 -7.43
N THR A 84 -25.39 -3.96 -6.33
CA THR A 84 -24.82 -4.03 -5.00
C THR A 84 -23.78 -5.16 -4.88
N ALA A 85 -24.17 -6.37 -5.32
CA ALA A 85 -23.28 -7.53 -5.29
C ALA A 85 -22.00 -7.32 -6.13
N ALA A 86 -22.14 -6.81 -7.35
CA ALA A 86 -21.01 -6.54 -8.25
C ALA A 86 -20.07 -5.47 -7.68
N THR A 87 -20.61 -4.41 -7.07
CA THR A 87 -19.81 -3.36 -6.41
C THR A 87 -19.06 -3.88 -5.20
N VAL A 88 -19.70 -4.68 -4.34
CA VAL A 88 -19.03 -5.30 -3.17
C VAL A 88 -17.87 -6.17 -3.62
N VAL A 89 -18.07 -6.95 -4.68
CA VAL A 89 -17.04 -7.81 -5.25
C VAL A 89 -15.86 -6.99 -5.79
N ASP A 90 -16.12 -5.97 -6.59
CA ASP A 90 -15.07 -5.13 -7.16
C ASP A 90 -14.25 -4.44 -6.07
N ALA A 91 -14.92 -3.87 -5.08
CA ALA A 91 -14.27 -3.27 -3.93
C ALA A 91 -13.42 -4.29 -3.14
N SER A 92 -13.94 -5.51 -2.95
CA SER A 92 -13.23 -6.57 -2.23
C SER A 92 -11.97 -7.02 -2.96
N ILE A 93 -12.02 -7.17 -4.28
CA ILE A 93 -10.86 -7.58 -5.11
C ILE A 93 -9.77 -6.51 -5.06
N LEU A 94 -10.16 -5.24 -5.19
CA LEU A 94 -9.20 -4.15 -5.13
C LEU A 94 -8.55 -4.04 -3.75
N SER A 95 -9.33 -4.12 -2.66
CA SER A 95 -8.81 -4.03 -1.30
C SER A 95 -7.91 -5.21 -0.93
N LEU A 96 -8.24 -6.42 -1.36
CA LEU A 96 -7.36 -7.60 -1.19
C LEU A 96 -6.02 -7.39 -1.90
N GLY A 97 -6.06 -6.88 -3.14
CA GLY A 97 -4.85 -6.54 -3.89
C GLY A 97 -4.00 -5.52 -3.14
N LEU A 98 -4.59 -4.41 -2.72
CA LEU A 98 -3.91 -3.36 -1.97
C LEU A 98 -3.34 -3.88 -0.64
N THR A 99 -4.12 -4.65 0.12
CA THR A 99 -3.65 -5.25 1.38
C THR A 99 -2.46 -6.17 1.13
N GLY A 100 -2.53 -7.01 0.09
CA GLY A 100 -1.42 -7.88 -0.30
C GLY A 100 -0.16 -7.08 -0.60
N PHE A 101 -0.26 -6.02 -1.40
CA PHE A 101 0.87 -5.16 -1.73
C PHE A 101 1.41 -4.37 -0.54
N VAL A 102 0.55 -3.85 0.35
CA VAL A 102 1.00 -3.17 1.57
C VAL A 102 1.82 -4.13 2.43
N VAL A 103 1.31 -5.33 2.68
CA VAL A 103 2.02 -6.33 3.51
C VAL A 103 3.33 -6.77 2.84
N THR A 104 3.32 -7.02 1.53
CA THR A 104 4.53 -7.36 0.75
C THR A 104 5.55 -6.23 0.80
N GLY A 105 5.13 -4.98 0.56
CA GLY A 105 6.02 -3.82 0.53
C GLY A 105 6.68 -3.55 1.89
N VAL A 106 5.93 -3.66 2.99
CA VAL A 106 6.49 -3.57 4.35
C VAL A 106 7.47 -4.71 4.62
N GLY A 107 7.14 -5.95 4.20
CA GLY A 107 8.05 -7.09 4.30
C GLY A 107 9.35 -6.86 3.55
N LEU A 108 9.29 -6.41 2.28
CA LEU A 108 10.48 -6.11 1.48
C LEU A 108 11.38 -5.03 2.12
N ALA A 109 10.80 -3.97 2.66
CA ALA A 109 11.56 -2.94 3.36
C ALA A 109 12.19 -3.46 4.66
N ALA A 110 11.46 -4.29 5.42
CA ALA A 110 11.92 -4.89 6.66
C ALA A 110 13.05 -5.91 6.47
N THR A 111 13.21 -6.51 5.28
CA THR A 111 14.32 -7.44 4.98
C THR A 111 15.69 -6.77 5.15
N LEU A 112 15.79 -5.46 4.91
CA LEU A 112 17.02 -4.68 5.07
C LEU A 112 17.27 -4.20 6.50
N VAL A 113 16.37 -4.49 7.45
CA VAL A 113 16.52 -4.13 8.87
C VAL A 113 17.25 -5.26 9.60
N PRO A 114 18.39 -4.99 10.25
CA PRO A 114 19.14 -6.02 10.96
C PRO A 114 18.30 -6.73 12.04
N GLY A 115 18.24 -8.06 11.96
CA GLY A 115 17.50 -8.89 12.91
C GLY A 115 16.00 -9.03 12.62
N ALA A 116 15.47 -8.37 11.60
CA ALA A 116 14.06 -8.46 11.19
C ALA A 116 13.82 -9.44 10.02
N GLN A 117 14.86 -10.01 9.41
CA GLN A 117 14.80 -10.80 8.18
C GLN A 117 13.77 -11.94 8.23
N ALA A 118 13.76 -12.71 9.32
CA ALA A 118 12.82 -13.83 9.47
C ALA A 118 11.35 -13.39 9.51
N ALA A 119 11.06 -12.27 10.17
CA ALA A 119 9.73 -11.68 10.21
C ALA A 119 9.36 -11.06 8.86
N ALA A 120 10.32 -10.42 8.20
CA ALA A 120 10.17 -9.83 6.88
C ALA A 120 9.78 -10.86 5.82
N GLY A 121 10.49 -12.01 5.77
CA GLY A 121 10.16 -13.11 4.86
C GLY A 121 8.73 -13.62 5.07
N GLN A 122 8.30 -13.80 6.33
CA GLN A 122 6.93 -14.18 6.65
C GLN A 122 5.88 -13.15 6.18
N MET A 123 6.21 -11.85 6.23
CA MET A 123 5.35 -10.80 5.74
C MET A 123 5.25 -10.80 4.20
N VAL A 124 6.37 -10.98 3.50
CA VAL A 124 6.36 -11.12 2.04
C VAL A 124 5.51 -12.32 1.62
N ASP A 125 5.72 -13.48 2.22
CA ASP A 125 4.94 -14.70 1.96
C ASP A 125 3.44 -14.50 2.22
N ALA A 126 3.09 -13.81 3.33
CA ALA A 126 1.71 -13.51 3.67
C ALA A 126 1.08 -12.56 2.64
N GLY A 127 1.79 -11.51 2.25
CA GLY A 127 1.32 -10.54 1.25
C GLY A 127 1.12 -11.18 -0.12
N VAL A 128 2.08 -11.95 -0.59
CA VAL A 128 2.00 -12.71 -1.84
C VAL A 128 0.83 -13.71 -1.81
N ARG A 129 0.62 -14.40 -0.68
CA ARG A 129 -0.53 -15.31 -0.52
C ARG A 129 -1.86 -14.57 -0.63
N ILE A 130 -1.95 -13.36 -0.08
CA ILE A 130 -3.16 -12.52 -0.21
C ILE A 130 -3.37 -12.14 -1.68
N ILE A 131 -2.31 -11.79 -2.43
CA ILE A 131 -2.39 -11.48 -3.86
C ILE A 131 -2.87 -12.71 -4.66
N LYS A 132 -2.32 -13.89 -4.40
CA LYS A 132 -2.76 -15.15 -5.05
C LYS A 132 -4.23 -15.46 -4.73
N MET A 133 -4.66 -15.29 -3.48
CA MET A 133 -6.08 -15.42 -3.10
C MET A 133 -6.97 -14.41 -3.82
N ARG A 134 -6.48 -13.17 -4.00
CA ARG A 134 -7.20 -12.15 -4.80
C ARG A 134 -7.38 -12.61 -6.25
N ASN A 135 -6.36 -13.16 -6.88
CA ASN A 135 -6.43 -13.65 -8.26
C ASN A 135 -7.47 -14.78 -8.41
N GLU A 136 -7.44 -15.76 -7.51
CA GLU A 136 -8.44 -16.83 -7.48
C GLU A 136 -9.86 -16.32 -7.25
N PHE A 137 -10.01 -15.36 -6.32
CA PHE A 137 -11.27 -14.71 -6.04
C PHE A 137 -11.80 -13.95 -7.25
N ALA A 138 -10.97 -13.15 -7.93
CA ALA A 138 -11.34 -12.39 -9.11
C ALA A 138 -11.84 -13.32 -10.24
N SER A 139 -11.11 -14.38 -10.55
CA SER A 139 -11.47 -15.36 -11.58
C SER A 139 -12.78 -16.10 -11.25
N SER A 140 -12.95 -16.53 -9.99
CA SER A 140 -14.17 -17.23 -9.57
C SER A 140 -15.39 -16.31 -9.61
N THR A 141 -15.20 -15.06 -9.22
CA THR A 141 -16.28 -14.07 -9.12
C THR A 141 -16.74 -13.58 -10.49
N SER A 142 -15.82 -13.39 -11.43
CA SER A 142 -16.18 -13.04 -12.81
C SER A 142 -17.15 -14.07 -13.40
N ARG A 143 -16.86 -15.36 -13.21
CA ARG A 143 -17.75 -16.45 -13.64
C ARG A 143 -19.10 -16.41 -12.93
N GLY A 144 -19.10 -16.15 -11.62
CA GLY A 144 -20.32 -16.03 -10.81
C GLY A 144 -21.20 -14.86 -11.26
N LEU A 145 -20.62 -13.69 -11.48
CA LEU A 145 -21.34 -12.50 -11.95
C LEU A 145 -21.94 -12.71 -13.34
N LYS A 146 -21.20 -13.30 -14.28
CA LYS A 146 -21.71 -13.64 -15.61
C LYS A 146 -22.91 -14.58 -15.53
N THR A 147 -22.81 -15.65 -14.74
CA THR A 147 -23.91 -16.60 -14.56
C THR A 147 -25.15 -15.91 -13.98
N LEU A 148 -24.95 -14.99 -13.02
CA LEU A 148 -26.05 -14.22 -12.45
C LEU A 148 -26.66 -13.25 -13.47
N GLU A 149 -25.89 -12.61 -14.34
CA GLU A 149 -26.38 -11.74 -15.40
C GLU A 149 -27.22 -12.50 -16.44
N ASP A 150 -26.82 -13.71 -16.80
CA ASP A 150 -27.60 -14.58 -17.68
C ASP A 150 -28.95 -14.94 -17.08
N ALA A 151 -29.01 -15.11 -15.76
CA ALA A 151 -30.24 -15.39 -15.04
C ALA A 151 -31.10 -14.13 -14.76
N LEU A 152 -30.49 -12.94 -14.80
CA LEU A 152 -31.11 -11.69 -14.33
C LEU A 152 -32.46 -11.35 -15.03
N PRO A 153 -32.60 -11.48 -16.36
CA PRO A 153 -33.89 -11.21 -17.02
C PRO A 153 -35.03 -12.09 -16.49
N TRP A 154 -34.74 -13.33 -16.16
CA TRP A 154 -35.71 -14.28 -15.62
C TRP A 154 -36.02 -14.01 -14.14
N LEU A 155 -35.03 -13.60 -13.36
CA LEU A 155 -35.23 -13.19 -11.97
C LEU A 155 -36.09 -11.93 -11.90
N VAL A 156 -35.85 -10.96 -12.78
CA VAL A 156 -36.70 -9.75 -12.91
C VAL A 156 -38.14 -10.14 -13.23
N ALA A 157 -38.34 -11.04 -14.21
CA ALA A 157 -39.67 -11.50 -14.60
C ALA A 157 -40.38 -12.24 -13.46
N ALA A 158 -39.68 -13.14 -12.78
CA ALA A 158 -40.23 -13.92 -11.67
C ALA A 158 -40.60 -13.05 -10.47
N ASN A 159 -39.73 -12.10 -10.08
CA ASN A 159 -40.01 -11.19 -8.98
C ASN A 159 -41.17 -10.22 -9.32
N GLY A 160 -41.18 -9.70 -10.55
CA GLY A 160 -42.29 -8.89 -11.04
C GLY A 160 -43.62 -9.64 -11.02
N ALA A 161 -43.68 -10.89 -11.51
CA ALA A 161 -44.88 -11.71 -11.48
C ALA A 161 -45.40 -11.95 -10.06
N ARG A 162 -44.47 -12.25 -9.12
CA ARG A 162 -44.81 -12.39 -7.71
C ARG A 162 -45.35 -11.11 -7.10
N ALA A 163 -44.72 -9.98 -7.34
CA ALA A 163 -45.18 -8.70 -6.84
C ALA A 163 -46.57 -8.33 -7.40
N CYS A 164 -46.78 -8.60 -8.68
CA CYS A 164 -48.07 -8.42 -9.34
C CYS A 164 -49.19 -9.28 -8.65
N SER A 165 -48.91 -10.58 -8.47
CA SER A 165 -49.90 -11.47 -7.86
C SER A 165 -50.18 -11.13 -6.40
N ALA A 166 -49.20 -10.58 -5.66
CA ALA A 166 -49.35 -10.13 -4.29
C ALA A 166 -50.27 -8.91 -4.15
N GLN A 167 -50.53 -8.16 -5.22
CA GLN A 167 -51.53 -7.07 -5.24
C GLN A 167 -52.96 -7.56 -5.46
N SER A 168 -53.13 -8.83 -5.83
CA SER A 168 -54.46 -9.40 -6.04
C SER A 168 -55.25 -9.49 -4.73
N SER A 169 -56.55 -9.30 -4.80
CA SER A 169 -57.54 -9.40 -3.72
C SER A 169 -58.68 -10.32 -4.12
N GLU A 170 -59.57 -10.60 -3.18
CA GLU A 170 -60.78 -11.40 -3.50
C GLU A 170 -61.66 -10.81 -4.59
N SER A 171 -61.60 -9.47 -4.77
CA SER A 171 -62.40 -8.77 -5.77
C SER A 171 -61.69 -8.47 -7.08
N VAL A 172 -60.34 -8.58 -7.13
CA VAL A 172 -59.54 -8.26 -8.30
C VAL A 172 -58.33 -9.15 -8.41
N GLU A 173 -58.20 -9.86 -9.49
CA GLU A 173 -57.00 -10.63 -9.82
C GLU A 173 -56.10 -9.85 -10.76
N PHE A 174 -54.84 -9.70 -10.43
CA PHE A 174 -53.83 -9.10 -11.28
C PHE A 174 -52.87 -10.17 -11.82
N SER A 175 -52.61 -10.10 -13.10
CA SER A 175 -51.62 -10.92 -13.80
C SER A 175 -50.66 -10.06 -14.58
N GLY A 176 -49.37 -10.33 -14.49
CA GLY A 176 -48.36 -9.56 -15.19
C GLY A 176 -46.97 -9.88 -14.75
N SER A 177 -46.00 -9.21 -15.34
CA SER A 177 -44.58 -9.38 -15.01
C SER A 177 -43.79 -8.14 -15.38
N ALA A 178 -42.56 -8.06 -14.90
CA ALA A 178 -41.57 -7.05 -15.29
C ALA A 178 -40.58 -7.66 -16.28
N MET A 179 -40.00 -6.80 -17.10
CA MET A 179 -38.99 -7.13 -18.09
C MET A 179 -37.80 -6.20 -17.94
N ALA A 180 -36.60 -6.78 -17.88
CA ALA A 180 -35.34 -6.03 -17.90
C ALA A 180 -35.06 -5.42 -19.29
N VAL A 181 -34.70 -4.16 -19.35
CA VAL A 181 -34.43 -3.43 -20.59
C VAL A 181 -33.06 -2.74 -20.49
N PRO A 182 -32.12 -3.01 -21.43
CA PRO A 182 -32.15 -4.10 -22.40
C PRO A 182 -32.05 -5.48 -21.69
N ARG A 183 -32.35 -6.52 -22.45
CA ARG A 183 -32.30 -7.89 -21.92
C ARG A 183 -30.91 -8.47 -21.93
N GLU A 184 -30.03 -7.93 -22.76
CA GLU A 184 -28.66 -8.38 -22.91
C GLU A 184 -27.70 -7.60 -22.00
N SER A 185 -26.71 -8.27 -21.46
CA SER A 185 -25.62 -7.64 -20.73
C SER A 185 -24.67 -6.90 -21.69
N ALA A 186 -24.11 -5.79 -21.20
CA ALA A 186 -22.98 -5.09 -21.80
C ALA A 186 -21.90 -4.84 -20.74
N SER A 187 -21.87 -5.66 -19.69
CA SER A 187 -20.85 -5.60 -18.64
C SER A 187 -19.51 -6.08 -19.18
N GLU A 188 -18.49 -5.36 -18.74
CA GLU A 188 -17.09 -5.70 -19.00
C GLU A 188 -16.37 -5.78 -17.66
N PHE A 189 -15.63 -6.84 -17.43
CA PHE A 189 -14.93 -7.09 -16.17
C PHE A 189 -13.41 -7.16 -16.36
N PRO A 190 -12.74 -6.13 -16.95
CA PRO A 190 -11.30 -6.18 -17.19
C PRO A 190 -10.47 -6.25 -15.92
N ALA A 191 -11.00 -5.73 -14.81
CA ALA A 191 -10.34 -5.84 -13.51
C ALA A 191 -10.53 -7.20 -12.83
N LEU A 192 -11.38 -8.06 -13.37
CA LEU A 192 -11.65 -9.40 -12.89
C LEU A 192 -11.07 -10.46 -13.81
N GLU A 193 -11.12 -10.21 -15.14
CA GLU A 193 -10.62 -11.14 -16.15
C GLU A 193 -9.31 -10.62 -16.74
N GLY A 194 -8.26 -11.44 -16.72
CA GLY A 194 -6.95 -11.07 -17.24
C GLY A 194 -6.22 -10.03 -16.41
N SER A 195 -6.67 -9.77 -15.19
CA SER A 195 -5.99 -8.92 -14.20
C SER A 195 -5.23 -9.75 -13.17
N GLU A 196 -4.72 -10.91 -13.57
CA GLU A 196 -3.88 -11.72 -12.69
C GLU A 196 -2.60 -10.94 -12.39
N ILE A 197 -2.28 -10.86 -11.11
CA ILE A 197 -1.07 -10.20 -10.64
C ILE A 197 -0.01 -11.28 -10.52
N GLU A 198 1.04 -11.16 -11.32
CA GLU A 198 2.19 -12.05 -11.25
C GLU A 198 3.03 -11.71 -10.02
N THR A 199 3.34 -12.70 -9.20
CA THR A 199 4.12 -12.53 -7.96
C THR A 199 5.47 -13.21 -8.00
N GLU A 200 5.76 -13.96 -9.03
CA GLU A 200 6.97 -14.80 -9.13
C GLU A 200 8.25 -13.96 -9.10
N GLU A 201 8.26 -12.81 -9.77
CA GLU A 201 9.42 -11.91 -9.78
C GLU A 201 9.61 -11.22 -8.41
N ILE A 202 8.51 -10.92 -7.70
CA ILE A 202 8.57 -10.37 -6.33
C ILE A 202 9.11 -11.42 -5.37
N GLU A 203 8.63 -12.67 -5.45
CA GLU A 203 9.09 -13.78 -4.62
C GLU A 203 10.58 -14.05 -4.84
N ALA A 204 11.00 -14.21 -6.08
CA ALA A 204 12.41 -14.42 -6.43
C ALA A 204 13.29 -13.22 -6.00
N GLY A 205 12.83 -12.00 -6.25
CA GLY A 205 13.54 -10.78 -5.84
C GLY A 205 13.64 -10.63 -4.33
N ALA A 206 12.63 -11.04 -3.57
CA ALA A 206 12.64 -11.03 -2.12
C ALA A 206 13.68 -12.01 -1.55
N ASP A 207 13.76 -13.22 -2.10
CA ASP A 207 14.77 -14.21 -1.71
C ASP A 207 16.19 -13.71 -1.99
N GLU A 208 16.42 -13.11 -3.16
CA GLU A 208 17.71 -12.51 -3.53
C GLU A 208 18.07 -11.32 -2.65
N LEU A 209 17.07 -10.51 -2.25
CA LEU A 209 17.26 -9.39 -1.34
C LEU A 209 17.58 -9.87 0.08
N ASP A 210 16.92 -10.91 0.58
CA ASP A 210 17.19 -11.50 1.88
C ASP A 210 18.62 -12.05 1.96
N GLN A 211 19.07 -12.76 0.93
CA GLN A 211 20.44 -13.23 0.84
C GLN A 211 21.44 -12.05 0.83
N ALA A 212 21.16 -11.01 0.04
CA ALA A 212 22.03 -9.84 -0.04
C ALA A 212 22.06 -9.05 1.27
N ALA A 213 20.94 -8.95 1.99
CA ALA A 213 20.83 -8.33 3.31
C ALA A 213 21.64 -9.11 4.37
N THR A 214 21.57 -10.43 4.33
CA THR A 214 22.35 -11.31 5.20
C THR A 214 23.87 -11.18 4.95
N ASP A 215 24.29 -11.13 3.68
CA ASP A 215 25.70 -10.96 3.32
C ASP A 215 26.20 -9.56 3.72
N LEU A 216 25.38 -8.52 3.54
CA LEU A 216 25.67 -7.16 3.99
C LEU A 216 25.79 -7.09 5.51
N ALA A 217 24.90 -7.71 6.27
CA ALA A 217 24.97 -7.73 7.73
C ALA A 217 26.27 -8.38 8.21
N ARG A 218 26.70 -9.48 7.61
CA ARG A 218 27.97 -10.15 7.90
C ARG A 218 29.18 -9.29 7.56
N ALA A 219 29.15 -8.59 6.41
CA ALA A 219 30.22 -7.69 6.01
C ALA A 219 30.30 -6.46 6.94
N ASN A 220 29.16 -5.92 7.38
CA ASN A 220 29.09 -4.84 8.37
C ASN A 220 29.75 -5.24 9.70
N GLU A 221 29.42 -6.41 10.21
CA GLU A 221 30.01 -6.93 11.43
C GLU A 221 31.52 -7.12 11.29
N LYS A 222 31.98 -7.71 10.19
CA LYS A 222 33.41 -7.90 9.88
C LYS A 222 34.17 -6.57 9.82
N ALA A 223 33.61 -5.58 9.11
CA ALA A 223 34.21 -4.25 9.00
C ALA A 223 34.30 -3.55 10.37
N ALA A 224 33.24 -3.66 11.20
CA ALA A 224 33.23 -3.12 12.55
C ALA A 224 34.31 -3.79 13.44
N GLN A 225 34.45 -5.11 13.39
CA GLN A 225 35.47 -5.85 14.12
C GLN A 225 36.90 -5.44 13.70
N LYS A 226 37.12 -5.24 12.37
CA LYS A 226 38.43 -4.82 11.88
C LYS A 226 38.70 -3.35 12.19
N LYS A 227 37.70 -2.46 12.17
CA LYS A 227 37.83 -1.08 12.65
C LYS A 227 38.22 -1.04 14.14
N GLU A 228 37.57 -1.87 14.94
CA GLU A 228 37.89 -2.00 16.38
C GLU A 228 39.32 -2.51 16.61
N ALA A 229 39.76 -3.50 15.85
CA ALA A 229 41.12 -3.99 15.93
C ALA A 229 42.19 -2.91 15.63
N ALA A 230 41.95 -2.06 14.61
CA ALA A 230 42.80 -0.94 14.28
C ALA A 230 42.80 0.15 15.37
N TRP A 231 41.60 0.47 15.90
CA TRP A 231 41.46 1.40 17.02
C TRP A 231 42.18 0.91 18.28
N LEU A 232 42.10 -0.40 18.64
CA LEU A 232 42.78 -0.98 19.79
C LEU A 232 44.29 -0.79 19.75
N VAL A 233 44.88 -0.83 18.57
CA VAL A 233 46.33 -0.62 18.40
C VAL A 233 46.69 0.87 18.45
N ASP A 234 45.82 1.76 17.97
CA ASP A 234 46.05 3.20 17.98
C ASP A 234 45.89 3.79 19.41
N CYS A 235 44.73 3.57 20.06
CA CYS A 235 44.37 4.20 21.33
C CYS A 235 43.50 3.36 22.28
N GLY A 236 43.09 2.15 21.89
CA GLY A 236 42.13 1.35 22.67
C GLY A 236 42.75 0.34 23.62
N ARG A 237 44.05 0.01 23.51
CA ARG A 237 44.72 -0.98 24.33
C ARG A 237 45.58 -0.29 25.39
N GLU A 238 45.18 -0.37 26.62
CA GLU A 238 45.89 0.25 27.76
C GLU A 238 47.35 -0.20 27.85
N GLY A 239 48.27 0.75 27.97
CA GLY A 239 49.70 0.52 28.12
C GLY A 239 50.46 0.02 26.90
N ALA A 240 49.76 -0.28 25.78
CA ALA A 240 50.33 -0.93 24.60
C ALA A 240 49.64 -0.45 23.31
N ASN A 241 49.62 0.86 23.11
CA ASN A 241 49.03 1.49 21.92
C ASN A 241 49.87 2.67 21.43
N MET A 242 49.59 3.18 20.23
CA MET A 242 50.31 4.32 19.62
C MET A 242 50.15 5.60 20.42
N GLN A 243 48.97 5.89 20.93
CA GLN A 243 48.66 7.10 21.69
C GLN A 243 49.53 7.21 22.94
N GLU A 244 49.56 6.17 23.75
CA GLU A 244 50.35 6.13 24.98
C GLU A 244 51.86 6.13 24.71
N ARG A 245 52.31 5.44 23.64
CA ARG A 245 53.72 5.47 23.26
C ARG A 245 54.13 6.84 22.73
N ALA A 246 53.29 7.52 21.95
CA ALA A 246 53.52 8.90 21.56
C ALA A 246 53.61 9.82 22.78
N ALA A 247 52.69 9.66 23.76
CA ALA A 247 52.72 10.45 25.00
C ALA A 247 53.98 10.19 25.87
N SER A 248 54.44 8.94 25.92
CA SER A 248 55.62 8.59 26.74
C SER A 248 56.95 8.94 26.07
N LEU A 249 57.04 8.96 24.77
CA LEU A 249 58.27 9.15 23.99
C LEU A 249 58.39 10.53 23.34
N SER A 250 57.39 11.40 23.46
CA SER A 250 57.39 12.75 22.93
C SER A 250 56.65 13.70 23.88
N GLY A 251 56.78 15.01 23.57
CA GLY A 251 56.07 16.07 24.31
C GLY A 251 54.85 16.61 23.55
N LEU A 252 54.15 15.77 22.82
CA LEU A 252 52.95 16.16 22.07
C LEU A 252 51.84 16.66 23.01
N SER A 253 51.16 17.74 22.55
CA SER A 253 49.96 18.21 23.23
C SER A 253 48.77 17.23 23.05
N ALA A 254 47.76 17.35 23.92
CA ALA A 254 46.53 16.55 23.80
C ALA A 254 45.80 16.75 22.44
N ALA A 255 45.96 17.91 21.80
CA ALA A 255 45.40 18.17 20.48
C ALA A 255 46.14 17.43 19.37
N GLU A 256 47.44 17.20 19.51
CA GLU A 256 48.28 16.47 18.55
C GLU A 256 48.28 14.96 18.82
N ASN A 257 47.88 14.55 20.01
CA ASN A 257 47.82 13.18 20.46
C ASN A 257 46.47 12.85 21.12
N PRO A 258 45.32 13.04 20.38
CA PRO A 258 43.99 12.82 20.97
C PRO A 258 43.75 11.34 21.28
N ASP A 259 42.99 11.09 22.35
CA ASP A 259 42.51 9.78 22.74
C ASP A 259 41.02 9.59 22.38
N TYR A 260 40.62 8.39 22.04
CA TYR A 260 39.26 8.03 21.67
C TYR A 260 38.80 6.80 22.45
N ALA A 261 37.72 6.95 23.21
CA ALA A 261 37.18 5.92 24.07
C ALA A 261 36.50 4.74 23.32
N SER A 262 36.24 4.89 22.02
CA SER A 262 35.64 3.80 21.22
C SER A 262 35.98 3.92 19.75
N SER A 263 35.92 2.80 19.03
CA SER A 263 36.07 2.72 17.58
C SER A 263 34.95 3.45 16.79
N LEU A 264 33.81 3.74 17.43
CA LEU A 264 32.67 4.41 16.79
C LEU A 264 32.97 5.87 16.45
N THR A 265 33.69 6.57 17.35
CA THR A 265 34.03 7.99 17.17
C THR A 265 35.45 8.20 16.64
N TRP A 266 36.22 7.10 16.52
CA TRP A 266 37.57 7.13 16.01
C TRP A 266 37.60 6.97 14.46
N GLU A 267 38.53 7.70 13.83
CA GLU A 267 38.79 7.58 12.40
C GLU A 267 40.28 7.29 12.14
N PRO A 268 40.64 6.44 11.15
CA PRO A 268 42.03 6.05 10.90
C PRO A 268 43.02 7.18 10.66
N MET A 269 42.53 8.32 10.12
CA MET A 269 43.38 9.51 9.90
C MET A 269 43.98 10.05 11.18
N VAL A 270 43.31 9.88 12.32
CA VAL A 270 43.86 10.30 13.66
C VAL A 270 45.19 9.66 13.93
N ALA A 271 45.34 8.36 13.67
CA ALA A 271 46.60 7.66 13.87
C ALA A 271 47.70 8.16 12.92
N LEU A 272 47.37 8.51 11.67
CA LEU A 272 48.33 9.09 10.73
C LEU A 272 48.72 10.50 11.11
N ASP A 273 47.83 11.33 11.57
CA ASP A 273 48.12 12.68 12.05
C ASP A 273 48.98 12.65 13.34
N ARG A 274 48.70 11.73 14.24
CA ARG A 274 49.53 11.40 15.40
C ARG A 274 50.93 11.03 14.96
N THR A 275 51.06 10.15 13.97
CA THR A 275 52.33 9.67 13.44
C THR A 275 53.15 10.82 12.86
N ARG A 276 52.53 11.71 12.08
CA ARG A 276 53.18 12.92 11.56
C ARG A 276 53.65 13.86 12.67
N ALA A 277 52.80 14.07 13.69
CA ALA A 277 53.12 14.92 14.82
C ALA A 277 54.30 14.31 15.64
N TYR A 278 54.25 13.01 15.87
CA TYR A 278 55.27 12.28 16.61
C TYR A 278 56.64 12.38 15.97
N TYR A 279 56.79 12.02 14.66
CA TYR A 279 58.06 12.08 13.97
C TYR A 279 58.61 13.50 13.79
N ARG A 280 57.73 14.49 13.60
CA ARG A 280 58.09 15.90 13.59
C ARG A 280 58.69 16.32 14.92
N TRP A 281 58.00 15.99 16.02
CA TRP A 281 58.47 16.29 17.38
C TRP A 281 59.83 15.61 17.65
N ARG A 282 59.92 14.32 17.33
CA ARG A 282 61.17 13.53 17.54
C ARG A 282 62.35 14.12 16.74
N ARG A 283 62.13 14.47 15.47
CA ARG A 283 63.13 15.10 14.64
C ARG A 283 63.65 16.40 15.28
N ASP A 284 62.75 17.23 15.79
CA ASP A 284 63.06 18.58 16.23
C ASP A 284 63.63 18.62 17.68
N HIS A 285 63.42 17.55 18.48
CA HIS A 285 63.78 17.51 19.92
C HIS A 285 64.67 16.32 20.31
N ASP A 286 65.14 15.50 19.35
CA ASP A 286 66.02 14.38 19.67
C ASP A 286 67.47 14.88 19.90
N GLU A 287 67.96 14.74 21.12
CA GLU A 287 69.29 15.13 21.53
C GLU A 287 70.20 13.92 21.79
N PRO A 288 71.53 14.06 21.62
CA PRO A 288 72.46 12.98 21.97
C PRO A 288 72.38 12.64 23.45
N VAL A 289 72.29 11.36 23.74
CA VAL A 289 72.31 10.84 25.13
C VAL A 289 73.78 10.71 25.52
N GLY A 290 74.43 11.83 25.87
CA GLY A 290 75.86 11.88 26.27
C GLY A 290 76.71 12.78 25.37
N SER A 291 77.92 13.02 25.71
CA SER A 291 78.86 13.93 25.01
C SER A 291 79.83 13.19 24.06
N GLY A 292 79.82 11.85 24.02
CA GLY A 292 80.74 11.03 23.20
C GLY A 292 80.43 11.10 21.68
N VAL A 293 81.40 10.69 20.88
CA VAL A 293 81.24 10.60 19.42
C VAL A 293 80.15 9.62 19.04
N GLU A 294 80.06 8.48 19.70
CA GLU A 294 79.05 7.45 19.50
C GLU A 294 77.66 8.01 19.76
N ALA A 295 77.46 8.71 20.91
CA ALA A 295 76.17 9.28 21.26
C ALA A 295 75.71 10.33 20.19
N ARG A 296 76.62 11.07 19.59
CA ARG A 296 76.31 12.01 18.51
C ARG A 296 76.04 11.31 17.16
N ALA A 297 76.73 10.20 16.89
CA ALA A 297 76.47 9.36 15.74
C ALA A 297 75.08 8.69 15.84
N ASP A 298 74.73 8.14 16.98
CA ASP A 298 73.41 7.56 17.26
C ASP A 298 72.29 8.63 17.12
N ALA A 299 72.48 9.84 17.64
CA ALA A 299 71.52 10.93 17.48
C ALA A 299 71.39 11.35 16.02
N ALA A 300 72.48 11.39 15.27
CA ALA A 300 72.42 11.69 13.81
C ALA A 300 71.68 10.60 13.03
N ALA A 301 71.86 9.31 13.41
CA ALA A 301 71.13 8.19 12.83
C ALA A 301 69.64 8.30 13.10
N ARG A 302 69.25 8.57 14.36
CA ARG A 302 67.83 8.77 14.75
C ARG A 302 67.23 9.99 14.04
N HIS A 303 67.91 11.12 14.02
CA HIS A 303 67.45 12.32 13.33
C HIS A 303 67.21 12.08 11.81
N ALA A 304 68.11 11.35 11.15
CA ALA A 304 67.94 10.97 9.77
C ALA A 304 66.74 10.02 9.56
N PHE A 305 66.56 9.05 10.44
CA PHE A 305 65.41 8.17 10.43
C PHE A 305 64.08 8.94 10.62
N TYR A 306 64.03 9.86 11.61
CA TYR A 306 62.82 10.65 11.87
C TYR A 306 62.52 11.62 10.70
N THR A 307 63.57 12.19 10.07
CA THR A 307 63.38 13.02 8.86
C THR A 307 62.82 12.20 7.73
N TYR A 308 63.36 11.01 7.48
CA TYR A 308 62.84 10.09 6.49
C TYR A 308 61.36 9.69 6.79
N ALA A 309 61.06 9.38 8.06
CA ALA A 309 59.67 9.09 8.43
C ALA A 309 58.70 10.27 8.18
N CYS A 310 59.14 11.52 8.46
CA CYS A 310 58.37 12.71 8.11
C CYS A 310 58.11 12.83 6.60
N GLU A 311 59.13 12.53 5.80
CA GLU A 311 59.03 12.57 4.33
C GLU A 311 58.03 11.49 3.82
N GLU A 312 58.15 10.24 4.31
CA GLU A 312 57.28 9.13 3.87
C GLU A 312 55.84 9.31 4.32
N PHE A 313 55.60 9.84 5.53
CA PHE A 313 54.23 10.04 6.06
C PHE A 313 53.60 11.35 5.59
N ALA A 314 54.31 12.23 4.84
CA ALA A 314 53.74 13.48 4.34
C ALA A 314 52.49 13.21 3.52
N ASP A 315 52.53 12.23 2.61
CA ASP A 315 51.46 11.86 1.71
C ASP A 315 50.64 10.66 2.18
N ALA A 316 50.88 10.16 3.41
CA ALA A 316 50.10 9.05 3.97
C ALA A 316 48.63 9.45 4.16
N ARG A 317 47.73 8.65 3.65
CA ARG A 317 46.30 8.97 3.72
C ARG A 317 45.40 7.72 3.77
N VAL A 318 44.20 7.91 4.30
CA VAL A 318 43.11 6.94 4.24
C VAL A 318 41.92 7.72 3.75
N GLU A 319 41.35 7.31 2.64
CA GLU A 319 40.22 7.99 2.02
C GLU A 319 39.25 7.00 1.37
N GLU A 320 37.98 7.37 1.30
CA GLU A 320 36.98 6.65 0.54
C GLU A 320 36.63 7.46 -0.71
N VAL A 321 37.01 6.95 -1.88
CA VAL A 321 36.81 7.59 -3.18
C VAL A 321 36.10 6.61 -4.10
N ASP A 322 35.06 7.07 -4.78
CA ASP A 322 34.25 6.28 -5.72
C ASP A 322 33.73 4.97 -5.14
N GLY A 323 33.36 5.00 -3.86
CA GLY A 323 32.81 3.83 -3.14
C GLY A 323 33.85 2.71 -2.91
N ARG A 324 35.13 3.08 -2.82
CA ARG A 324 36.24 2.23 -2.38
C ARG A 324 37.08 2.95 -1.35
N MET A 325 37.41 2.25 -0.28
CA MET A 325 38.37 2.72 0.69
C MET A 325 39.79 2.36 0.24
N ALA A 326 40.67 3.33 0.27
CA ALA A 326 42.09 3.17 -0.02
C ALA A 326 42.95 3.71 1.12
N ALA A 327 43.96 3.00 1.49
CA ALA A 327 44.98 3.47 2.42
C ALA A 327 46.35 3.47 1.75
N SER A 328 47.04 4.61 1.81
CA SER A 328 48.43 4.75 1.41
C SER A 328 49.25 5.06 2.65
N VAL A 329 49.75 4.01 3.29
CA VAL A 329 50.54 4.11 4.54
C VAL A 329 51.89 3.47 4.31
N PRO A 330 52.97 4.22 4.42
CA PRO A 330 54.32 3.67 4.22
C PRO A 330 54.71 2.71 5.34
N MET A 331 55.44 1.68 5.01
CA MET A 331 56.11 0.80 5.98
C MET A 331 57.53 1.30 6.24
N LEU A 332 57.79 1.75 7.46
CA LEU A 332 59.14 2.13 7.85
C LEU A 332 60.03 0.90 8.02
N PRO A 333 61.34 0.98 7.71
CA PRO A 333 62.28 -0.12 7.89
C PRO A 333 62.48 -0.41 9.36
N ARG A 334 62.58 -1.68 9.75
CA ARG A 334 62.75 -2.14 11.14
C ARG A 334 64.15 -2.59 11.51
N ASN A 335 65.03 -2.75 10.53
CA ASN A 335 66.39 -3.25 10.74
C ASN A 335 67.32 -2.80 9.59
N THR A 336 68.60 -3.10 9.72
CA THR A 336 69.63 -2.73 8.75
C THR A 336 69.35 -3.24 7.34
N GLU A 337 68.84 -4.44 7.17
CA GLU A 337 68.58 -5.00 5.85
C GLU A 337 67.39 -4.31 5.17
N GLU A 338 66.37 -3.94 5.91
CA GLU A 338 65.25 -3.18 5.37
C GLU A 338 65.64 -1.74 5.06
N VAL A 339 66.55 -1.10 5.83
CA VAL A 339 67.09 0.20 5.56
C VAL A 339 67.78 0.23 4.19
N LYS A 340 68.50 -0.84 3.81
CA LYS A 340 69.18 -0.94 2.51
C LYS A 340 68.23 -0.82 1.29
N GLY A 341 66.96 -1.16 1.50
CA GLY A 341 65.91 -0.99 0.50
C GLY A 341 65.27 0.42 0.42
N THR A 342 65.75 1.37 1.20
CA THR A 342 65.12 2.71 1.35
C THR A 342 66.03 3.82 0.85
N ARG A 343 65.41 5.02 0.72
CA ARG A 343 66.15 6.27 0.41
C ARG A 343 67.13 6.68 1.52
N LEU A 344 66.97 6.19 2.74
CA LEU A 344 67.96 6.38 3.81
C LEU A 344 69.33 5.83 3.46
N TYR A 345 69.35 4.76 2.69
CA TYR A 345 70.59 4.10 2.26
C TYR A 345 71.13 4.66 0.95
N THR A 346 70.23 4.99 0.00
CA THR A 346 70.62 5.35 -1.39
C THR A 346 70.82 6.85 -1.59
N ASP A 347 70.20 7.72 -0.80
CA ASP A 347 70.28 9.16 -0.96
C ASP A 347 71.61 9.71 -0.38
N ALA A 348 72.23 10.65 -1.07
CA ALA A 348 73.46 11.33 -0.67
C ALA A 348 73.15 12.39 0.41
N ARG A 349 72.96 11.93 1.68
CA ARG A 349 72.55 12.77 2.85
C ARG A 349 73.68 13.08 3.80
N TRP A 350 74.78 12.29 3.76
CA TRP A 350 75.78 12.30 4.79
C TRP A 350 77.00 13.10 4.35
N PRO A 351 77.57 13.96 5.22
CA PRO A 351 78.77 14.72 4.90
C PRO A 351 79.99 13.80 4.80
N SER A 352 80.91 14.21 3.96
CA SER A 352 82.18 13.53 3.77
C SER A 352 83.38 14.49 3.80
N SER A 353 84.58 13.95 4.01
CA SER A 353 85.82 14.66 3.87
C SER A 353 86.88 13.78 3.16
N TYR A 354 87.86 14.43 2.58
CA TYR A 354 88.97 13.73 1.99
C TYR A 354 90.02 13.51 3.05
N GLU A 355 90.11 12.29 3.59
CA GLU A 355 91.09 11.87 4.61
C GLU A 355 92.28 11.12 3.97
N SER A 356 93.25 10.70 4.75
CA SER A 356 94.41 9.96 4.29
C SER A 356 94.09 8.66 3.53
N GLN A 357 92.98 8.05 3.88
CA GLN A 357 92.47 6.82 3.26
C GLN A 357 91.54 7.06 2.04
N GLY A 358 91.30 8.34 1.68
CA GLY A 358 90.39 8.72 0.62
C GLY A 358 89.14 9.41 1.12
N LEU A 359 88.08 9.39 0.29
CA LEU A 359 86.76 9.95 0.62
C LEU A 359 86.15 9.19 1.76
N THR A 360 85.86 9.87 2.88
CA THR A 360 85.40 9.27 4.15
C THR A 360 84.06 9.85 4.56
N LEU A 361 83.08 9.00 4.86
CA LEU A 361 81.75 9.38 5.27
C LEU A 361 81.67 9.60 6.79
N HIS A 362 80.94 10.63 7.22
CA HIS A 362 80.76 11.01 8.62
C HIS A 362 79.31 11.13 9.01
N PHE A 363 79.01 10.93 10.32
CA PHE A 363 77.66 11.13 10.82
C PHE A 363 77.15 12.57 10.71
N GLY A 364 78.07 13.53 10.65
CA GLY A 364 77.77 14.95 10.61
C GLY A 364 79.05 15.77 10.40
N SER A 365 78.89 17.04 9.99
CA SER A 365 80.03 17.98 9.79
C SER A 365 80.82 18.28 11.10
N SER A 366 80.22 17.97 12.26
CA SER A 366 80.84 18.13 13.59
C SER A 366 81.64 16.89 14.04
N CYS A 367 81.84 15.92 13.17
CA CYS A 367 82.61 14.72 13.52
C CYS A 367 84.09 15.05 13.76
N PRO A 368 84.64 14.65 14.90
CA PRO A 368 86.12 14.92 15.15
C PRO A 368 87.03 14.25 14.13
N GLY A 369 86.58 13.22 13.44
CA GLY A 369 87.28 12.55 12.34
C GLY A 369 87.24 13.26 10.99
N ALA A 370 86.44 14.32 10.84
CA ALA A 370 86.34 15.13 9.63
C ALA A 370 87.43 16.22 9.63
N THR A 371 88.64 15.82 9.44
CA THR A 371 89.88 16.74 9.55
C THR A 371 90.30 17.21 8.18
N GLY A 372 89.95 16.55 7.12
CA GLY A 372 90.35 16.89 5.71
C GLY A 372 89.47 17.92 5.01
N ALA A 373 89.70 18.12 3.73
CA ALA A 373 88.86 18.98 2.94
C ALA A 373 87.43 18.42 2.80
N VAL A 374 86.47 19.32 2.82
CA VAL A 374 85.03 18.92 2.69
C VAL A 374 84.75 18.25 1.36
N GLY A 375 84.24 17.06 1.37
CA GLY A 375 83.79 16.29 0.21
C GLY A 375 82.31 16.49 -0.13
N PRO A 376 81.84 15.88 -1.19
CA PRO A 376 80.44 15.87 -1.52
C PRO A 376 79.57 15.10 -0.47
N SER A 377 78.30 15.37 -0.35
CA SER A 377 77.38 14.50 0.40
C SER A 377 77.36 13.09 -0.18
N LEU A 378 77.38 12.08 0.64
CA LEU A 378 77.39 10.67 0.26
C LEU A 378 76.21 9.91 0.77
N SER A 379 75.87 8.82 0.11
CA SER A 379 74.90 7.82 0.59
C SER A 379 75.64 6.77 1.41
N LEU A 380 74.88 6.07 2.33
CA LEU A 380 75.42 4.92 3.05
C LEU A 380 75.83 3.78 2.08
N GLN A 381 75.17 3.67 0.94
CA GLN A 381 75.51 2.76 -0.15
C GLN A 381 76.96 2.96 -0.64
N SER A 382 77.47 4.18 -0.58
CA SER A 382 78.83 4.51 -1.02
C SER A 382 79.88 3.73 -0.28
N ILE A 383 79.66 3.37 0.98
CA ILE A 383 80.53 2.53 1.78
C ILE A 383 80.58 1.10 1.25
N ASP A 384 79.39 0.49 1.08
CA ASP A 384 79.27 -0.89 0.61
C ASP A 384 79.73 -1.03 -0.86
N ALA A 385 79.62 0.02 -1.63
CA ALA A 385 80.13 0.12 -3.01
C ALA A 385 81.63 0.43 -3.09
N SER A 386 82.32 0.55 -1.98
CA SER A 386 83.74 0.88 -1.92
C SER A 386 84.12 2.24 -2.60
N VAL A 387 83.15 3.16 -2.68
CA VAL A 387 83.35 4.53 -3.19
C VAL A 387 83.87 5.46 -2.09
N ALA A 388 83.48 5.12 -0.83
CA ALA A 388 83.87 5.86 0.35
C ALA A 388 84.29 4.91 1.45
N HIS A 389 85.06 5.44 2.41
CA HIS A 389 85.50 4.74 3.58
C HIS A 389 84.61 5.09 4.80
N GLU A 390 84.48 4.15 5.72
CA GLU A 390 83.91 4.41 7.03
C GLU A 390 84.92 5.21 7.89
N CYS A 391 84.42 6.19 8.60
CA CYS A 391 85.29 7.00 9.47
C CYS A 391 85.77 6.18 10.72
N GLU A 392 87.07 6.08 10.91
CA GLU A 392 87.65 5.33 12.06
C GLU A 392 87.27 5.92 13.43
N VAL A 393 86.91 7.21 13.49
CA VAL A 393 86.55 7.92 14.72
C VAL A 393 85.11 7.70 15.09
N CYS A 394 84.21 7.90 14.15
CA CYS A 394 82.75 7.82 14.40
C CYS A 394 82.17 6.43 14.09
N LYS A 395 82.82 5.67 13.20
CA LYS A 395 82.38 4.33 12.75
C LYS A 395 80.94 4.27 12.30
N PHE A 396 80.42 5.38 11.74
CA PHE A 396 79.02 5.54 11.33
C PHE A 396 78.77 4.75 10.06
N SER A 397 77.73 3.93 10.11
CA SER A 397 77.39 3.02 9.03
C SER A 397 75.86 2.80 8.93
N VAL A 398 75.43 2.02 7.96
CA VAL A 398 74.02 1.62 7.80
C VAL A 398 73.47 0.90 9.03
N THR A 399 74.35 0.24 9.81
CA THR A 399 73.95 -0.48 11.06
C THR A 399 73.43 0.49 12.12
N ASP A 400 74.00 1.70 12.21
CA ASP A 400 73.57 2.70 13.19
C ASP A 400 72.18 3.23 12.84
N VAL A 401 71.88 3.48 11.56
CA VAL A 401 70.55 3.84 11.08
C VAL A 401 69.59 2.67 11.28
N GLY A 402 70.00 1.43 11.07
CA GLY A 402 69.22 0.22 11.30
C GLY A 402 68.88 -0.08 12.75
N LYS A 403 69.54 0.54 13.72
CA LYS A 403 69.22 0.49 15.14
C LYS A 403 68.21 1.54 15.58
N ALA A 404 68.01 2.60 14.81
CA ALA A 404 67.12 3.72 15.17
C ALA A 404 65.66 3.29 15.33
N PRO A 405 65.06 2.43 14.48
CA PRO A 405 63.65 1.98 14.64
C PRO A 405 63.53 0.93 15.76
N ALA A 406 62.52 1.08 16.64
CA ALA A 406 62.18 0.12 17.67
C ALA A 406 61.33 -1.05 17.15
N ALA A 407 60.92 -1.05 15.89
CA ALA A 407 60.06 -2.08 15.30
C ALA A 407 60.76 -3.43 15.06
N SER A 408 62.11 -3.51 15.23
CA SER A 408 62.87 -4.74 15.06
C SER A 408 62.70 -5.76 16.15
N THR A 409 62.10 -5.39 17.29
CA THR A 409 61.87 -6.24 18.44
C THR A 409 60.43 -6.71 18.54
N SER A 410 60.19 -7.85 19.23
CA SER A 410 58.83 -8.29 19.57
C SER A 410 58.33 -7.62 20.86
N ILE A 411 59.09 -6.72 21.46
CA ILE A 411 58.77 -6.00 22.70
C ILE A 411 58.10 -4.68 22.28
N ASP A 412 56.93 -4.42 22.84
CA ASP A 412 56.09 -3.25 22.55
C ASP A 412 56.59 -1.97 23.29
N ASN A 413 57.88 -1.69 23.24
CA ASN A 413 58.51 -0.56 23.93
C ASN A 413 58.71 0.69 23.04
N GLY A 414 58.50 0.61 21.73
CA GLY A 414 58.72 1.68 20.77
C GLY A 414 57.47 2.03 19.95
N TYR A 415 57.41 3.28 19.50
CA TYR A 415 56.31 3.76 18.68
C TYR A 415 56.22 3.00 17.35
N GLU A 416 57.36 2.70 16.74
CA GLU A 416 57.48 2.05 15.42
C GLU A 416 56.90 0.61 15.45
N TYR A 417 56.95 -0.07 16.58
CA TYR A 417 56.35 -1.38 16.77
C TYR A 417 54.81 -1.30 16.63
N HIS A 418 54.18 -0.37 17.37
CA HIS A 418 52.73 -0.18 17.32
C HIS A 418 52.26 0.41 15.98
N LEU A 419 53.05 1.31 15.39
CA LEU A 419 52.75 1.83 14.04
C LEU A 419 52.69 0.71 12.99
N ARG A 420 53.58 -0.27 13.09
CA ARG A 420 53.59 -1.42 12.20
C ARG A 420 52.37 -2.32 12.40
N GLU A 421 52.02 -2.60 13.67
CA GLU A 421 50.81 -3.34 14.03
C GLU A 421 49.55 -2.59 13.53
N PHE A 422 49.50 -1.29 13.72
CA PHE A 422 48.42 -0.44 13.22
C PHE A 422 48.30 -0.50 11.68
N THR A 423 49.40 -0.39 10.97
CA THR A 423 49.39 -0.43 9.52
C THR A 423 48.81 -1.74 8.98
N ARG A 424 49.09 -2.88 9.64
CA ARG A 424 48.51 -4.19 9.30
C ARG A 424 46.99 -4.22 9.60
N ALA A 425 46.61 -3.80 10.82
CA ALA A 425 45.21 -3.77 11.21
C ALA A 425 44.39 -2.82 10.33
N LEU A 426 44.97 -1.70 9.94
CA LEU A 426 44.35 -0.76 9.00
C LEU A 426 44.13 -1.39 7.62
N GLN A 427 45.11 -2.15 7.10
CA GLN A 427 44.93 -2.82 5.81
C GLN A 427 43.79 -3.85 5.87
N GLU A 428 43.74 -4.64 6.97
CA GLU A 428 42.61 -5.57 7.16
C GLU A 428 41.27 -4.87 7.29
N TYR A 429 41.23 -3.68 7.89
CA TYR A 429 40.01 -2.85 7.94
C TYR A 429 39.63 -2.33 6.55
N VAL A 430 40.60 -1.84 5.78
CA VAL A 430 40.36 -1.37 4.39
C VAL A 430 39.77 -2.49 3.52
N ASP A 431 40.32 -3.70 3.64
CA ASP A 431 39.81 -4.85 2.87
C ASP A 431 38.39 -5.23 3.29
N ALA A 432 38.11 -5.24 4.60
CA ALA A 432 36.77 -5.52 5.13
C ALA A 432 35.74 -4.42 4.78
N ARG A 433 36.16 -3.15 4.81
CA ARG A 433 35.33 -2.01 4.38
C ARG A 433 34.99 -2.08 2.91
N ASN A 434 35.95 -2.46 2.06
CA ASN A 434 35.70 -2.64 0.63
C ASN A 434 34.73 -3.79 0.34
N GLU A 435 34.84 -4.89 1.08
CA GLU A 435 33.84 -5.98 1.02
C GLU A 435 32.44 -5.47 1.44
N GLN A 436 32.35 -4.72 2.52
CA GLN A 436 31.10 -4.09 2.99
C GLN A 436 30.49 -3.19 1.90
N LEU A 437 31.28 -2.30 1.29
CA LEU A 437 30.82 -1.40 0.24
C LEU A 437 30.35 -2.15 -1.02
N GLU A 438 30.95 -3.31 -1.32
CA GLU A 438 30.51 -4.16 -2.41
C GLU A 438 29.16 -4.81 -2.10
N GLN A 439 28.99 -5.36 -0.89
CA GLN A 439 27.71 -5.96 -0.48
C GLN A 439 26.60 -4.91 -0.39
N GLU A 440 26.90 -3.70 0.04
CA GLU A 440 25.94 -2.59 0.05
C GLU A 440 25.44 -2.25 -1.40
N ARG A 441 26.35 -2.21 -2.37
CA ARG A 441 25.99 -2.00 -3.79
C ARG A 441 25.15 -3.15 -4.32
N ARG A 442 25.49 -4.40 -3.95
CA ARG A 442 24.70 -5.58 -4.35
C ARG A 442 23.30 -5.53 -3.74
N ALA A 443 23.19 -5.28 -2.44
CA ALA A 443 21.90 -5.17 -1.76
C ALA A 443 21.05 -4.05 -2.36
N LYS A 444 21.65 -2.90 -2.69
CA LYS A 444 20.96 -1.79 -3.35
C LYS A 444 20.46 -2.18 -4.75
N SER A 445 21.25 -2.90 -5.53
CA SER A 445 20.85 -3.39 -6.87
C SER A 445 19.68 -4.39 -6.78
N LYS A 446 19.72 -5.31 -5.79
CA LYS A 446 18.61 -6.26 -5.56
C LYS A 446 17.35 -5.56 -5.06
N ALA A 447 17.51 -4.59 -4.15
CA ALA A 447 16.40 -3.75 -3.69
C ALA A 447 15.76 -2.94 -4.83
N GLN A 448 16.57 -2.46 -5.79
CA GLN A 448 16.06 -1.80 -6.99
C GLN A 448 15.24 -2.79 -7.85
N GLY A 449 15.77 -3.96 -8.15
CA GLY A 449 15.08 -4.96 -8.97
C GLY A 449 13.75 -5.40 -8.38
N VAL A 450 13.71 -5.69 -7.07
CA VAL A 450 12.46 -6.07 -6.41
C VAL A 450 11.46 -4.91 -6.33
N SER A 451 11.95 -3.67 -6.20
CA SER A 451 11.08 -2.48 -6.25
C SER A 451 10.45 -2.28 -7.63
N ASP A 452 11.20 -2.54 -8.70
CA ASP A 452 10.70 -2.43 -10.07
C ASP A 452 9.67 -3.54 -10.34
N ALA A 453 9.92 -4.79 -9.92
CA ALA A 453 8.95 -5.88 -9.97
C ALA A 453 7.67 -5.57 -9.16
N PHE A 454 7.82 -4.94 -7.99
CA PHE A 454 6.69 -4.48 -7.19
C PHE A 454 5.88 -3.39 -7.91
N GLU A 455 6.54 -2.44 -8.57
CA GLU A 455 5.90 -1.37 -9.36
C GLU A 455 5.11 -1.97 -10.53
N ASP A 456 5.71 -2.88 -11.28
CA ASP A 456 5.06 -3.54 -12.41
C ASP A 456 3.84 -4.33 -11.95
N ALA A 457 3.96 -5.13 -10.90
CA ALA A 457 2.87 -5.93 -10.37
C ALA A 457 1.71 -5.09 -9.80
N ILE A 458 1.99 -4.04 -9.03
CA ILE A 458 0.93 -3.19 -8.46
C ILE A 458 0.25 -2.33 -9.55
N SER A 459 0.93 -2.02 -10.65
CA SER A 459 0.37 -1.26 -11.77
C SER A 459 -0.89 -1.91 -12.36
N VAL A 460 -1.02 -3.23 -12.24
CA VAL A 460 -2.21 -3.99 -12.65
C VAL A 460 -3.46 -3.52 -11.90
N LEU A 461 -3.32 -3.07 -10.64
CA LEU A 461 -4.44 -2.54 -9.86
C LEU A 461 -4.92 -1.15 -10.33
N ALA A 462 -4.08 -0.40 -11.04
CA ALA A 462 -4.45 0.89 -11.64
C ALA A 462 -5.27 0.72 -12.93
N GLY A 463 -5.54 -0.51 -13.36
CA GLY A 463 -6.35 -0.82 -14.54
C GLY A 463 -7.79 -0.30 -14.41
N LYS A 464 -8.48 -0.23 -15.55
CA LYS A 464 -9.88 0.23 -15.60
C LYS A 464 -10.80 -0.61 -14.73
N ARG A 465 -11.66 0.06 -14.00
CA ARG A 465 -12.69 -0.59 -13.19
C ARG A 465 -13.69 -1.37 -14.06
N PRO A 466 -14.32 -2.43 -13.51
CA PRO A 466 -15.38 -3.15 -14.20
C PRO A 466 -16.49 -2.20 -14.63
N ARG A 467 -16.91 -2.33 -15.86
CA ARG A 467 -18.12 -1.67 -16.33
C ARG A 467 -19.33 -2.53 -16.03
N ILE A 468 -20.05 -2.19 -14.98
CA ILE A 468 -21.26 -2.91 -14.57
C ILE A 468 -22.44 -2.40 -15.42
N ALA A 469 -22.83 -3.16 -16.43
CA ALA A 469 -23.92 -2.83 -17.34
C ALA A 469 -24.84 -4.06 -17.58
N PRO A 470 -25.52 -4.52 -16.53
CA PRO A 470 -26.32 -5.75 -16.58
C PRO A 470 -27.58 -5.61 -17.44
N PRO A 471 -28.29 -6.71 -17.70
CA PRO A 471 -29.67 -6.66 -18.14
C PRO A 471 -30.51 -5.79 -17.20
N GLY A 472 -31.36 -4.92 -17.77
CA GLY A 472 -32.14 -3.96 -16.99
C GLY A 472 -31.41 -2.65 -16.64
N ARG A 473 -30.21 -2.39 -17.20
CA ARG A 473 -29.44 -1.16 -16.96
C ARG A 473 -30.17 0.13 -17.34
N ALA A 474 -31.06 0.07 -18.36
CA ALA A 474 -31.92 1.21 -18.74
C ALA A 474 -33.21 1.26 -17.94
N GLY A 475 -33.53 0.20 -17.20
CA GLY A 475 -34.70 0.08 -16.36
C GLY A 475 -35.47 -1.22 -16.55
N CYS A 476 -36.55 -1.36 -15.80
CA CYS A 476 -37.49 -2.47 -15.92
C CYS A 476 -38.87 -1.93 -16.33
N VAL A 477 -39.50 -2.56 -17.34
CA VAL A 477 -40.84 -2.25 -17.78
C VAL A 477 -41.79 -3.35 -17.32
N ALA A 478 -42.84 -2.98 -16.61
CA ALA A 478 -43.87 -3.89 -16.18
C ALA A 478 -45.14 -3.73 -16.99
N MET A 479 -45.79 -4.84 -17.28
CA MET A 479 -47.13 -4.90 -17.88
C MET A 479 -48.03 -5.74 -16.99
N VAL A 480 -49.12 -5.15 -16.55
CA VAL A 480 -50.09 -5.79 -15.67
C VAL A 480 -51.46 -5.70 -16.27
N ALA A 481 -52.20 -6.79 -16.21
CA ALA A 481 -53.61 -6.85 -16.60
C ALA A 481 -54.46 -7.20 -15.39
N SER A 482 -55.59 -6.53 -15.20
CA SER A 482 -56.61 -6.92 -14.26
C SER A 482 -57.57 -7.93 -14.88
N GLY A 483 -58.11 -8.80 -14.11
CA GLY A 483 -59.30 -9.60 -14.45
C GLY A 483 -60.54 -8.70 -14.67
N GLU A 484 -61.65 -9.31 -15.04
CA GLU A 484 -62.95 -8.63 -15.05
C GLU A 484 -63.34 -8.28 -13.62
N ILE A 485 -63.78 -7.03 -13.41
CA ILE A 485 -64.14 -6.53 -12.09
C ILE A 485 -65.59 -6.11 -12.14
N SER A 486 -66.44 -6.73 -11.33
CA SER A 486 -67.80 -6.32 -11.10
C SER A 486 -67.91 -5.55 -9.79
N ALA A 487 -68.75 -4.51 -9.77
CA ALA A 487 -69.04 -3.82 -8.54
C ALA A 487 -69.89 -4.73 -7.65
N ASP A 488 -69.59 -4.70 -6.35
CA ASP A 488 -70.41 -5.41 -5.36
C ASP A 488 -71.87 -4.98 -5.41
N ASN A 489 -72.78 -5.82 -4.89
CA ASN A 489 -74.21 -5.56 -4.84
C ASN A 489 -74.62 -4.17 -4.29
N VAL A 490 -73.72 -3.50 -3.56
CA VAL A 490 -73.91 -2.15 -3.00
C VAL A 490 -74.08 -1.09 -4.09
N LEU A 491 -73.49 -1.24 -5.27
CA LEU A 491 -73.65 -0.34 -6.43
C LEU A 491 -74.72 -0.82 -7.43
N SER A 492 -75.27 -2.02 -7.19
CA SER A 492 -76.37 -2.54 -7.99
C SER A 492 -77.66 -1.81 -7.62
N ASN A 493 -78.30 -1.25 -8.59
CA ASN A 493 -79.58 -0.52 -8.38
C ASN A 493 -80.48 -0.66 -9.62
N PRO A 494 -81.81 -0.48 -9.46
CA PRO A 494 -82.77 -0.64 -10.55
C PRO A 494 -82.71 0.45 -11.61
N PHE A 495 -81.95 1.51 -11.42
CA PHE A 495 -81.88 2.70 -12.32
C PHE A 495 -80.67 2.75 -13.20
N ALA A 496 -79.61 1.96 -12.88
CA ALA A 496 -78.40 1.88 -13.66
C ALA A 496 -77.86 0.45 -13.65
N PRO A 497 -77.26 -0.02 -14.75
CA PRO A 497 -76.60 -1.34 -14.74
C PRO A 497 -75.46 -1.36 -13.73
N THR A 498 -75.26 -2.53 -13.12
CA THR A 498 -74.12 -2.75 -12.23
C THR A 498 -72.85 -2.42 -12.95
N PRO A 499 -72.03 -1.52 -12.42
CA PRO A 499 -70.75 -1.17 -13.09
C PRO A 499 -69.86 -2.40 -13.20
N GLU A 500 -69.53 -2.75 -14.43
CA GLU A 500 -68.59 -3.83 -14.76
C GLU A 500 -67.42 -3.22 -15.49
N LEU A 501 -66.22 -3.54 -15.09
CA LEU A 501 -64.99 -3.17 -15.80
C LEU A 501 -64.49 -4.42 -16.49
N GLN A 502 -64.35 -4.31 -17.81
CA GLN A 502 -63.63 -5.31 -18.58
C GLN A 502 -62.13 -5.31 -18.22
N ARG A 503 -61.42 -6.34 -18.63
CA ARG A 503 -59.98 -6.45 -18.47
C ARG A 503 -59.28 -5.15 -18.87
N ARG A 504 -58.44 -4.65 -17.95
CA ARG A 504 -57.66 -3.42 -18.17
C ARG A 504 -56.20 -3.76 -18.06
N GLY A 505 -55.35 -3.11 -18.86
CA GLY A 505 -53.91 -3.18 -18.79
C GLY A 505 -53.33 -1.86 -18.30
N ALA A 506 -52.26 -1.95 -17.54
CA ALA A 506 -51.39 -0.84 -17.16
C ALA A 506 -49.95 -1.17 -17.48
N ILE A 507 -49.20 -0.16 -17.86
CA ILE A 507 -47.75 -0.24 -18.08
C ILE A 507 -47.10 0.73 -17.11
N SER A 508 -46.03 0.25 -16.49
CA SER A 508 -45.17 1.07 -15.61
C SER A 508 -43.71 0.76 -15.89
N ALA A 509 -42.83 1.70 -15.54
CA ALA A 509 -41.41 1.49 -15.65
C ALA A 509 -40.68 2.03 -14.42
N ALA A 510 -39.60 1.38 -14.06
CA ALA A 510 -38.70 1.82 -13.01
C ALA A 510 -37.25 1.78 -13.50
N VAL A 511 -36.48 2.80 -13.14
CA VAL A 511 -35.03 2.89 -13.40
C VAL A 511 -34.27 2.87 -12.10
N LEU A 512 -32.97 2.61 -12.17
CA LEU A 512 -32.08 2.74 -11.04
C LEU A 512 -31.52 4.16 -10.98
N ALA A 513 -31.83 4.89 -9.91
CA ALA A 513 -31.25 6.18 -9.62
C ALA A 513 -30.08 6.01 -8.62
N PRO A 514 -28.93 6.67 -8.85
CA PRO A 514 -27.85 6.66 -7.88
C PRO A 514 -28.24 7.49 -6.66
N ASP A 515 -28.04 6.91 -5.47
CA ASP A 515 -28.08 7.64 -4.22
C ASP A 515 -26.62 7.90 -3.82
N PRO A 516 -26.18 9.18 -3.72
CA PRO A 516 -24.78 9.50 -3.49
C PRO A 516 -24.24 8.81 -2.25
N ALA A 517 -23.06 8.16 -2.38
CA ALA A 517 -22.42 7.49 -1.27
C ALA A 517 -21.99 8.52 -0.22
N THR A 518 -22.32 8.24 1.04
CA THR A 518 -21.77 8.91 2.21
C THR A 518 -21.02 7.89 3.06
N ARG A 519 -20.21 8.34 4.01
CA ARG A 519 -19.47 7.44 4.89
C ARG A 519 -20.39 6.47 5.65
N GLU A 520 -21.60 6.88 5.95
CA GLU A 520 -22.58 6.12 6.74
C GLU A 520 -23.58 5.35 5.87
N ASN A 521 -23.80 5.78 4.62
CA ASN A 521 -24.74 5.18 3.69
C ASN A 521 -24.08 4.94 2.34
N ASN A 522 -23.50 3.78 2.18
CA ASN A 522 -22.93 3.30 0.93
C ASN A 522 -23.15 1.79 0.81
N VAL A 523 -22.85 1.23 -0.37
CA VAL A 523 -23.05 -0.19 -0.65
C VAL A 523 -22.32 -1.09 0.36
N LEU A 524 -21.11 -0.72 0.77
CA LEU A 524 -20.29 -1.54 1.68
C LEU A 524 -20.79 -1.45 3.11
N SER A 525 -21.11 -0.26 3.63
CA SER A 525 -21.64 -0.09 4.99
C SER A 525 -22.95 -0.86 5.16
N ASN A 526 -23.82 -0.84 4.14
CA ASN A 526 -25.07 -1.60 4.13
C ASN A 526 -24.80 -3.12 4.04
N PHE A 527 -23.82 -3.55 3.27
CA PHE A 527 -23.45 -4.97 3.19
C PHE A 527 -22.92 -5.47 4.53
N PHE A 528 -21.98 -4.74 5.16
CA PHE A 528 -21.40 -5.15 6.44
C PHE A 528 -22.41 -5.14 7.58
N SER A 529 -23.32 -4.17 7.65
CA SER A 529 -24.40 -4.18 8.64
C SER A 529 -25.29 -5.42 8.48
N THR A 530 -25.60 -5.82 7.26
CA THR A 530 -26.38 -7.01 6.97
C THR A 530 -25.62 -8.31 7.32
N VAL A 531 -24.30 -8.36 7.07
CA VAL A 531 -23.45 -9.49 7.46
C VAL A 531 -23.37 -9.60 8.99
N GLN A 532 -23.17 -8.49 9.68
CA GLN A 532 -23.08 -8.44 11.14
C GLN A 532 -24.39 -8.88 11.81
N GLU A 533 -25.54 -8.46 11.27
CA GLU A 533 -26.85 -8.93 11.73
C GLU A 533 -27.05 -10.44 11.55
N ARG A 534 -26.49 -11.04 10.48
CA ARG A 534 -26.63 -12.47 10.16
C ARG A 534 -25.64 -13.36 10.91
N VAL A 535 -24.41 -12.88 11.15
CA VAL A 535 -23.36 -13.67 11.82
C VAL A 535 -23.59 -13.74 13.33
N GLY A 536 -24.36 -12.82 13.90
CA GLY A 536 -24.82 -12.74 15.28
C GLY A 536 -24.12 -13.63 16.28
N ASP A 537 -23.44 -13.07 17.26
CA ASP A 537 -23.02 -13.64 18.55
C ASP A 537 -22.30 -15.02 18.60
N ARG A 538 -21.71 -15.46 17.52
CA ARG A 538 -20.85 -16.66 17.50
C ARG A 538 -19.37 -16.28 17.61
N GLY A 539 -18.93 -16.01 18.80
CA GLY A 539 -17.59 -16.22 19.42
C GLY A 539 -16.28 -16.08 18.64
N ALA A 540 -16.28 -15.62 17.38
CA ALA A 540 -15.08 -15.43 16.57
C ALA A 540 -14.77 -13.93 16.27
N VAL A 541 -15.41 -13.04 17.01
CA VAL A 541 -15.54 -11.61 16.67
C VAL A 541 -14.25 -10.81 16.87
N GLY A 542 -13.39 -11.18 17.82
CA GLY A 542 -12.24 -10.34 18.16
C GLY A 542 -11.14 -10.23 17.09
N LEU A 543 -10.81 -11.33 16.41
CA LEU A 543 -9.81 -11.33 15.33
C LEU A 543 -10.39 -10.84 13.99
N ILE A 544 -11.69 -11.02 13.80
CA ILE A 544 -12.42 -10.54 12.63
C ILE A 544 -12.61 -9.01 12.73
N ASP A 545 -12.85 -8.47 13.93
CA ASP A 545 -13.05 -7.03 14.13
C ASP A 545 -11.78 -6.21 13.81
N ASP A 546 -10.59 -6.68 14.18
CA ASP A 546 -9.34 -5.95 13.91
C ASP A 546 -8.96 -5.99 12.41
N VAL A 547 -9.12 -7.15 11.75
CA VAL A 547 -8.87 -7.31 10.32
C VAL A 547 -9.98 -6.66 9.49
N MET A 548 -11.23 -6.77 9.93
CA MET A 548 -12.37 -6.11 9.29
C MET A 548 -12.35 -4.60 9.53
N GLY A 549 -11.81 -4.13 10.64
CA GLY A 549 -11.58 -2.73 10.90
C GLY A 549 -10.60 -2.13 9.90
N LEU A 550 -9.41 -2.72 9.75
CA LEU A 550 -8.41 -2.28 8.78
C LEU A 550 -8.92 -2.40 7.33
N TRP A 551 -9.58 -3.51 7.00
CA TRP A 551 -10.13 -3.75 5.67
C TRP A 551 -11.37 -2.87 5.41
N GLY A 552 -12.21 -2.66 6.40
CA GLY A 552 -13.34 -1.72 6.35
C GLY A 552 -12.89 -0.27 6.24
N ASP A 553 -11.87 0.13 6.98
CA ASP A 553 -11.28 1.48 6.88
C ASP A 553 -10.61 1.70 5.51
N LEU A 554 -9.90 0.71 4.98
CA LEU A 554 -9.39 0.71 3.62
C LEU A 554 -10.52 0.81 2.59
N LEU A 555 -11.64 0.09 2.75
CA LEU A 555 -12.77 0.11 1.85
C LEU A 555 -13.61 1.40 1.96
N ILE A 556 -13.79 1.95 3.15
CA ILE A 556 -14.56 3.18 3.40
C ILE A 556 -13.76 4.42 3.02
N SER A 557 -12.43 4.38 3.16
CA SER A 557 -11.50 5.42 2.71
C SER A 557 -11.42 5.53 1.18
N TYR A 558 -12.11 4.68 0.44
CA TYR A 558 -12.05 4.55 -1.02
C TYR A 558 -12.46 5.81 -1.79
N GLY A 559 -13.19 6.73 -1.19
CA GLY A 559 -13.48 8.04 -1.76
C GLY A 559 -12.31 9.03 -1.72
N ASP A 560 -11.34 8.81 -0.80
CA ASP A 560 -10.17 9.68 -0.55
C ASP A 560 -8.83 8.94 -0.78
N LEU A 561 -8.82 7.80 -1.46
CA LEU A 561 -7.73 6.82 -1.50
C LEU A 561 -6.41 7.29 -2.11
N GLY A 562 -6.37 8.37 -2.86
CA GLY A 562 -5.12 8.90 -3.39
C GLY A 562 -4.14 9.36 -2.31
N GLU A 563 -4.64 9.93 -1.20
CA GLU A 563 -3.83 10.41 -0.08
C GLU A 563 -3.79 9.40 1.08
N GLY A 564 -4.90 8.76 1.41
CA GLY A 564 -5.00 7.89 2.59
C GLY A 564 -4.18 6.60 2.55
N LEU A 565 -4.00 5.97 1.38
CA LEU A 565 -3.20 4.74 1.26
C LEU A 565 -1.70 5.04 1.45
N GLY A 566 -1.24 6.18 0.92
CA GLY A 566 0.11 6.66 1.14
C GLY A 566 0.40 6.89 2.62
N ASP A 567 -0.53 7.49 3.37
CA ASP A 567 -0.40 7.76 4.79
C ASP A 567 -0.37 6.49 5.64
N VAL A 568 -1.19 5.48 5.31
CA VAL A 568 -1.15 4.16 5.96
C VAL A 568 0.18 3.46 5.71
N MET A 569 0.67 3.47 4.47
CA MET A 569 1.96 2.89 4.10
C MET A 569 3.10 3.61 4.83
N ASP A 570 3.09 4.95 4.86
CA ASP A 570 4.10 5.73 5.57
C ASP A 570 4.06 5.49 7.08
N GLY A 571 2.89 5.33 7.67
CA GLY A 571 2.75 4.98 9.09
C GLY A 571 3.35 3.60 9.41
N LEU A 572 3.13 2.61 8.56
CA LEU A 572 3.68 1.27 8.71
C LEU A 572 5.20 1.25 8.44
N LEU A 573 5.66 1.92 7.40
CA LEU A 573 7.08 2.01 7.04
C LEU A 573 7.86 2.90 8.02
N GLY A 574 7.26 3.97 8.55
CA GLY A 574 7.85 4.82 9.59
C GLY A 574 8.13 4.07 10.90
N GLY A 575 7.38 3.00 11.18
CA GLY A 575 7.67 2.08 12.27
C GLY A 575 9.01 1.34 12.11
N LEU A 576 9.49 1.11 10.89
CA LEU A 576 10.78 0.47 10.61
C LEU A 576 11.97 1.37 10.98
N ASP A 577 11.85 2.68 10.83
CA ASP A 577 12.90 3.63 11.25
C ASP A 577 13.10 3.59 12.77
N ALA A 578 12.04 3.36 13.54
CA ALA A 578 12.12 3.17 14.99
C ALA A 578 12.83 1.86 15.40
N LEU A 579 12.89 0.88 14.49
CA LEU A 579 13.61 -0.39 14.67
C LEU A 579 15.10 -0.32 14.25
N GLY A 580 15.58 0.86 13.85
CA GLY A 580 16.95 1.07 13.43
C GLY A 580 17.21 0.76 11.96
N ALA A 581 16.25 1.04 11.10
CA ALA A 581 16.38 0.95 9.66
C ALA A 581 17.58 1.79 9.19
N GLY A 582 18.51 1.15 8.47
CA GLY A 582 19.64 1.85 7.86
C GLY A 582 19.22 2.65 6.60
N PRO A 583 20.14 3.45 6.04
CA PRO A 583 19.85 4.31 4.89
C PRO A 583 19.24 3.56 3.68
N LEU A 584 19.64 2.30 3.48
CA LEU A 584 19.15 1.46 2.39
C LEU A 584 17.69 1.03 2.60
N ALA A 585 17.31 0.67 3.84
CA ALA A 585 15.93 0.31 4.18
C ALA A 585 15.01 1.53 4.04
N SER A 586 15.42 2.70 4.54
CA SER A 586 14.65 3.96 4.39
C SER A 586 14.53 4.37 2.91
N TRP A 587 15.56 4.16 2.10
CA TRP A 587 15.49 4.39 0.65
C TRP A 587 14.48 3.48 -0.04
N LEU A 588 14.48 2.16 0.26
CA LEU A 588 13.53 1.20 -0.31
C LEU A 588 12.09 1.51 0.15
N SER A 589 11.90 1.81 1.43
CA SER A 589 10.63 2.24 2.00
C SER A 589 10.06 3.46 1.26
N GLY A 590 10.89 4.48 1.05
CA GLY A 590 10.50 5.70 0.33
C GLY A 590 10.14 5.43 -1.13
N ARG A 591 10.84 4.48 -1.78
CA ARG A 591 10.54 4.09 -3.16
C ARG A 591 9.21 3.34 -3.27
N ILE A 592 8.99 2.33 -2.42
CA ILE A 592 7.72 1.57 -2.36
C ILE A 592 6.54 2.52 -2.08
N SER A 593 6.68 3.40 -1.10
CA SER A 593 5.68 4.42 -0.78
C SER A 593 5.42 5.38 -1.95
N GLY A 594 6.48 5.78 -2.67
CA GLY A 594 6.39 6.61 -3.86
C GLY A 594 5.62 5.93 -5.00
N VAL A 595 5.86 4.64 -5.23
CA VAL A 595 5.12 3.83 -6.22
C VAL A 595 3.64 3.80 -5.86
N VAL A 596 3.29 3.48 -4.61
CA VAL A 596 1.89 3.41 -4.16
C VAL A 596 1.17 4.75 -4.29
N ARG A 597 1.84 5.88 -3.98
CA ARG A 597 1.26 7.22 -4.17
C ARG A 597 1.13 7.65 -5.63
N GLY A 598 2.03 7.18 -6.48
CA GLY A 598 2.03 7.52 -7.91
C GLY A 598 0.96 6.79 -8.72
N LEU A 599 0.38 5.73 -8.18
CA LEU A 599 -0.67 4.96 -8.84
C LEU A 599 -2.00 5.71 -8.77
N GLY A 600 -2.50 6.14 -9.94
CA GLY A 600 -3.83 6.72 -10.09
C GLY A 600 -4.89 5.61 -10.07
N PHE A 601 -5.43 5.27 -8.91
CA PHE A 601 -6.53 4.33 -8.81
C PHE A 601 -7.85 5.00 -9.21
N GLU A 602 -8.65 4.34 -10.08
CA GLU A 602 -10.05 4.72 -10.25
C GLU A 602 -10.85 4.28 -9.01
N PRO A 603 -11.57 5.21 -8.34
CA PRO A 603 -12.39 4.84 -7.18
C PRO A 603 -13.55 3.94 -7.60
N VAL A 604 -13.95 3.02 -6.73
CA VAL A 604 -15.16 2.21 -6.91
C VAL A 604 -16.39 3.10 -6.65
N ASP A 605 -17.39 3.06 -7.55
CA ASP A 605 -18.66 3.74 -7.32
C ASP A 605 -19.48 3.02 -6.23
N LEU A 606 -19.37 3.50 -5.00
CA LEU A 606 -20.07 2.94 -3.83
C LEU A 606 -21.51 3.47 -3.70
N SER A 607 -22.06 4.21 -4.69
CA SER A 607 -23.42 4.73 -4.66
C SER A 607 -24.45 3.60 -4.65
N CYS A 608 -25.43 3.70 -3.77
CA CYS A 608 -26.56 2.79 -3.78
C CYS A 608 -27.45 3.09 -5.01
N LYS A 609 -27.82 2.07 -5.76
CA LYS A 609 -28.72 2.21 -6.89
C LYS A 609 -30.15 1.87 -6.41
N LYS A 610 -30.98 2.90 -6.26
CA LYS A 610 -32.38 2.74 -5.79
C LYS A 610 -33.36 2.74 -6.97
N PRO A 611 -34.35 1.83 -6.99
CA PRO A 611 -35.39 1.86 -8.01
C PRO A 611 -36.29 3.08 -7.84
N VAL A 612 -36.60 3.75 -8.94
CA VAL A 612 -37.47 4.91 -8.98
C VAL A 612 -38.38 4.77 -10.19
N LEU A 613 -39.68 5.05 -9.99
CA LEU A 613 -40.65 5.06 -11.08
C LEU A 613 -40.32 6.16 -12.10
N THR A 614 -40.49 5.84 -13.37
CA THR A 614 -40.27 6.74 -14.50
C THR A 614 -41.30 6.50 -15.59
N ASP A 615 -41.35 7.39 -16.57
CA ASP A 615 -42.14 7.15 -17.78
C ASP A 615 -41.51 6.01 -18.60
N SER A 616 -42.33 5.09 -19.05
CA SER A 616 -41.88 3.92 -19.84
C SER A 616 -41.16 4.32 -21.13
N SER A 617 -41.50 5.49 -21.71
CA SER A 617 -40.80 6.04 -22.87
C SER A 617 -39.33 6.34 -22.60
N ASN A 618 -38.99 6.76 -21.38
CA ASN A 618 -37.59 7.03 -20.99
C ASN A 618 -36.75 5.76 -20.98
N VAL A 619 -37.32 4.66 -20.50
CA VAL A 619 -36.60 3.35 -20.45
C VAL A 619 -36.38 2.83 -21.87
N VAL A 620 -37.42 2.91 -22.73
CA VAL A 620 -37.34 2.45 -24.11
C VAL A 620 -36.36 3.29 -24.92
N ALA A 621 -36.36 4.62 -24.73
CA ALA A 621 -35.44 5.52 -25.43
C ALA A 621 -33.95 5.29 -25.04
N GLN A 622 -33.67 4.93 -23.81
CA GLN A 622 -32.29 4.64 -23.33
C GLN A 622 -31.80 3.26 -23.79
N ALA A 623 -32.71 2.36 -24.14
CA ALA A 623 -32.38 0.99 -24.48
C ALA A 623 -31.88 0.79 -25.91
N ASP A 624 -31.86 1.82 -26.73
CA ASP A 624 -31.58 1.73 -28.18
C ASP A 624 -32.40 0.63 -28.89
N VAL A 625 -33.61 0.36 -28.36
CA VAL A 625 -34.51 -0.67 -28.86
C VAL A 625 -35.19 -0.13 -30.08
N ALA A 626 -34.93 -0.71 -31.24
CA ALA A 626 -35.44 -0.30 -32.55
C ALA A 626 -36.95 -0.50 -32.71
N GLY A 627 -37.76 -0.37 -31.67
CA GLY A 627 -39.18 -0.27 -31.75
C GLY A 627 -40.02 -1.13 -30.81
N LEU A 628 -41.30 -0.80 -30.70
CA LEU A 628 -42.31 -1.51 -29.93
C LEU A 628 -42.43 -3.01 -30.27
N GLY A 629 -42.00 -3.42 -31.47
CA GLY A 629 -42.05 -4.81 -31.93
C GLY A 629 -41.14 -5.75 -31.16
N ASP A 630 -39.92 -5.28 -30.84
CA ASP A 630 -38.94 -6.08 -30.06
C ASP A 630 -39.36 -6.18 -28.59
N LEU A 631 -39.94 -5.10 -28.04
CA LEU A 631 -40.54 -5.10 -26.71
C LEU A 631 -41.71 -6.10 -26.64
N GLN A 632 -42.59 -6.10 -27.64
CA GLN A 632 -43.71 -7.03 -27.74
C GLN A 632 -43.24 -8.49 -27.92
N SER A 633 -42.21 -8.73 -28.71
CA SER A 633 -41.69 -10.08 -28.91
C SER A 633 -41.00 -10.62 -27.64
N ALA A 634 -40.26 -9.76 -26.94
CA ALA A 634 -39.65 -10.08 -25.65
C ALA A 634 -40.73 -10.34 -24.59
N LEU A 635 -41.79 -9.55 -24.53
CA LEU A 635 -42.92 -9.78 -23.63
C LEU A 635 -43.67 -11.08 -23.94
N ARG A 636 -43.83 -11.44 -25.21
CA ARG A 636 -44.41 -12.73 -25.61
C ARG A 636 -43.55 -13.94 -25.25
N SER A 637 -42.27 -13.76 -25.10
CA SER A 637 -41.33 -14.82 -24.67
C SER A 637 -41.41 -15.11 -23.17
N ILE A 638 -42.00 -14.20 -22.39
CA ILE A 638 -42.24 -14.42 -20.96
C ILE A 638 -43.54 -15.25 -20.83
N PRO A 639 -43.52 -16.37 -20.08
CA PRO A 639 -44.70 -17.19 -19.88
C PRO A 639 -45.73 -16.44 -18.99
N LEU A 640 -46.52 -15.55 -19.58
CA LEU A 640 -47.53 -14.74 -18.91
C LEU A 640 -48.72 -15.57 -18.37
N GLY A 641 -48.75 -16.85 -18.63
CA GLY A 641 -49.81 -17.75 -18.12
C GLY A 641 -49.56 -18.32 -16.73
N SER A 642 -48.41 -18.06 -16.15
CA SER A 642 -48.09 -18.53 -14.80
C SER A 642 -47.65 -17.34 -13.93
N THR A 643 -48.31 -17.19 -12.77
CA THR A 643 -47.93 -16.29 -11.68
C THR A 643 -46.93 -16.95 -10.74
N ASP A 644 -46.60 -18.23 -11.00
CA ASP A 644 -45.61 -18.97 -10.20
C ASP A 644 -44.16 -18.64 -10.64
N PRO A 645 -43.36 -17.97 -9.81
CA PRO A 645 -41.98 -17.68 -10.09
C PRO A 645 -41.15 -18.93 -10.43
N GLY A 646 -41.52 -20.08 -9.83
CA GLY A 646 -40.87 -21.37 -10.08
C GLY A 646 -41.03 -21.82 -11.54
N ALA A 647 -42.27 -21.71 -12.06
CA ALA A 647 -42.55 -22.07 -13.45
C ALA A 647 -41.83 -21.16 -14.45
N ILE A 648 -41.64 -19.88 -14.14
CA ILE A 648 -40.89 -18.93 -14.96
C ILE A 648 -39.40 -19.29 -15.00
N LEU A 649 -38.82 -19.61 -13.86
CA LEU A 649 -37.41 -20.03 -13.77
C LEU A 649 -37.17 -21.40 -14.42
N GLN A 650 -38.11 -22.34 -14.30
CA GLN A 650 -38.03 -23.63 -14.95
C GLN A 650 -38.10 -23.51 -16.49
N ALA A 651 -38.92 -22.61 -16.99
CA ALA A 651 -38.98 -22.30 -18.42
C ALA A 651 -37.67 -21.70 -18.93
N ALA A 652 -36.90 -21.05 -18.08
CA ALA A 652 -35.55 -20.51 -18.36
C ALA A 652 -34.46 -21.59 -18.42
N GLY A 653 -34.78 -22.85 -18.17
CA GLY A 653 -33.80 -23.95 -18.15
C GLY A 653 -33.04 -24.11 -16.83
N TYR A 654 -33.39 -23.35 -15.81
CA TYR A 654 -32.87 -23.59 -14.46
C TYR A 654 -33.65 -24.74 -13.83
N ALA A 655 -32.94 -25.83 -13.48
CA ALA A 655 -33.55 -26.97 -12.76
C ALA A 655 -33.93 -26.52 -11.33
N VAL A 656 -35.16 -26.13 -11.17
CA VAL A 656 -35.65 -25.59 -9.93
C VAL A 656 -36.64 -26.57 -9.30
N GLY A 657 -36.17 -27.33 -8.31
CA GLY A 657 -37.06 -28.03 -7.40
C GLY A 657 -37.70 -27.07 -6.37
N GLU A 658 -38.67 -27.52 -5.59
CA GLU A 658 -39.46 -26.76 -4.58
C GLU A 658 -38.67 -25.91 -3.54
N ARG A 659 -37.34 -25.79 -3.70
CA ARG A 659 -36.43 -25.12 -2.78
C ARG A 659 -35.88 -23.77 -3.25
N ILE A 660 -36.43 -23.16 -4.30
CA ILE A 660 -35.91 -21.90 -4.88
C ILE A 660 -35.73 -20.80 -3.83
N TYR A 661 -36.67 -20.65 -2.93
CA TYR A 661 -36.64 -19.59 -1.93
C TYR A 661 -35.61 -19.80 -0.82
N ALA A 662 -35.15 -21.04 -0.65
CA ALA A 662 -34.14 -21.42 0.33
C ALA A 662 -32.75 -21.65 -0.28
N THR A 663 -32.62 -21.57 -1.62
CA THR A 663 -31.36 -21.82 -2.30
C THR A 663 -30.46 -20.60 -2.14
N GLU A 664 -29.36 -20.78 -1.41
CA GLU A 664 -28.29 -19.83 -1.34
C GLU A 664 -27.39 -20.01 -2.57
N PHE A 665 -27.31 -18.99 -3.40
CA PHE A 665 -26.32 -18.91 -4.46
C PHE A 665 -25.06 -18.31 -3.88
N THR A 666 -24.00 -19.10 -3.71
CA THR A 666 -22.69 -18.58 -3.37
C THR A 666 -22.05 -18.06 -4.65
N LEU A 667 -22.02 -16.73 -4.83
CA LEU A 667 -21.36 -16.08 -5.94
C LEU A 667 -19.85 -16.33 -5.87
N ALA A 668 -19.29 -16.16 -4.69
CA ALA A 668 -17.90 -16.41 -4.37
C ALA A 668 -17.72 -16.45 -2.86
N SER A 669 -16.55 -16.87 -2.38
CA SER A 669 -16.15 -16.72 -0.99
C SER A 669 -15.06 -15.66 -0.92
N ILE A 670 -15.32 -14.56 -0.24
CA ILE A 670 -14.34 -13.49 -0.02
C ILE A 670 -13.27 -14.03 0.95
N PRO A 671 -12.03 -14.23 0.51
CA PRO A 671 -10.97 -14.69 1.41
C PRO A 671 -10.60 -13.59 2.40
N LEU A 672 -10.39 -13.96 3.66
CA LEU A 672 -9.93 -13.03 4.69
C LEU A 672 -8.40 -13.06 4.79
N PRO A 673 -7.72 -11.91 4.89
CA PRO A 673 -6.27 -11.85 4.99
C PRO A 673 -5.68 -12.62 6.18
N GLY A 674 -6.47 -12.84 7.24
CA GLY A 674 -6.09 -13.61 8.43
C GLY A 674 -6.42 -15.11 8.38
N GLY A 675 -6.93 -15.62 7.23
CA GLY A 675 -7.41 -16.98 7.06
C GLY A 675 -8.92 -17.11 7.29
N GLY A 676 -9.54 -18.03 6.55
CA GLY A 676 -10.98 -18.17 6.47
C GLY A 676 -11.57 -17.44 5.27
N SER A 677 -12.90 -17.54 5.10
CA SER A 677 -13.60 -16.84 4.01
C SER A 677 -15.02 -16.49 4.43
N ILE A 678 -15.51 -15.36 3.92
CA ILE A 678 -16.92 -14.95 4.04
C ILE A 678 -17.61 -15.37 2.75
N PRO A 679 -18.59 -16.30 2.79
CA PRO A 679 -19.35 -16.66 1.61
C PRO A 679 -20.24 -15.47 1.20
N LEU A 680 -20.01 -14.94 -0.01
CA LEU A 680 -20.92 -14.01 -0.65
C LEU A 680 -22.09 -14.79 -1.20
N THR A 681 -23.09 -15.05 -0.36
CA THR A 681 -24.30 -15.76 -0.73
C THR A 681 -25.43 -14.80 -1.03
N ILE A 682 -26.05 -14.96 -2.19
CA ILE A 682 -27.33 -14.33 -2.52
C ILE A 682 -28.41 -15.39 -2.32
N ARG A 683 -29.29 -15.18 -1.37
CA ARG A 683 -30.52 -15.96 -1.28
C ARG A 683 -31.48 -15.44 -2.33
N LEU A 684 -31.92 -16.31 -3.23
CA LEU A 684 -32.95 -15.91 -4.21
C LEU A 684 -34.17 -15.30 -3.51
N GLY A 685 -34.53 -15.79 -2.33
CA GLY A 685 -35.59 -15.20 -1.50
C GLY A 685 -35.33 -13.78 -1.02
N ASP A 686 -34.05 -13.37 -0.85
CA ASP A 686 -33.69 -12.02 -0.43
C ASP A 686 -33.70 -11.03 -1.61
N LEU A 687 -33.37 -11.50 -2.82
CA LEU A 687 -33.57 -10.73 -4.05
C LEU A 687 -35.03 -10.33 -4.25
N PHE A 688 -35.97 -11.13 -3.70
CA PHE A 688 -37.40 -10.89 -3.78
C PHE A 688 -37.96 -10.02 -2.64
N LYS A 689 -37.20 -9.73 -1.59
CA LYS A 689 -37.69 -8.93 -0.45
C LYS A 689 -37.38 -7.45 -0.55
N GLY A 690 -36.47 -7.07 -1.45
CA GLY A 690 -35.89 -5.72 -1.47
C GLY A 690 -34.96 -5.50 -0.26
N TRP A 691 -33.86 -4.84 -0.47
CA TRP A 691 -32.94 -4.42 0.60
C TRP A 691 -33.52 -3.22 1.35
#